data_737fe3fe499911c24bf7f83eaa7a8a5c
#
_entry.id   737fe3fe499911c24bf7f83eaa7a8a5c
#
_cell.length_a   1.000
_cell.length_b   1.000
_cell.length_c   1.000
_cell.angle_alpha   90.00
_cell.angle_beta   90.00
_cell.angle_gamma   90.00
#
_symmetry.space_group_name_H-M   'P 1'
#
loop_
_entity.id
_entity.type
_entity.pdbx_description
1 polymer ?
#
loop_
_entity_poly.entity_id
_entity_poly.type
_entity_poly.pdbx_seq_one_letter_code
_entity_poly.pdbx_strand_id
1 'polypeptide(L)'
;MKKSSLYLALCFVSAISNAAEWDYPINDAVVTTQQEAKAYLEQAYPDVGVFRFRYETHSKLGNHYNFDVLIGGEYQQQKTVVLSTNLDDQVSRVFRSLENTVLLNGAPTTAAELEVPRLLEAERAPSLSSGQVVSTHVNVFSPDLRTMDRAAPPETLLTDVSQYPNAPHYVQTDVDVLDHGDGIYLSNARVSQVDATALYSIDPDSGAAINRDTSNFLSAEGITKFADLNELQSIDWQDTRFPQLMVFAHLDQSLRYISNLGFDLFDEPLEFDGRGLSADNSTYYYGPKTMLFGIGGGSPDALDGDVILHELGHGIHYHIVKDWAYGHTGAIGEGFGDYWAGSFSFRSQYQDAQTRGQEFEIDTVFNWDGYFGVRNTTRSLWNQRARYFRQAEYRPHESVAGELGDELWSTPLFQALKASVEQYGEVAFEEFDSIVLESMYGVGRGLKMHDLAESTLFVAQQMYPNRDYAEILKHKFDVHGLAIEPFEVEVANRYVDPNKPLAIELYPTLRTAQVDGQINISKLKQPFVSDPVNQLSIEAALPSGEVCGSAVTMNTSIDYRYSDTLKSKNWQQESTLIYGLPVLESDIKEVSSYLPDSRLSSTNQPIVGFKTFNFSLNGTAELADDSFGLYLDIDHPRLSDLVVTLISPRGTRVDLLNHKSTRFAGFNGYFTLKHDPVLDPFKGEPINGSWRLEIADYVNGETGHLNKWGLGTISKYECGEAETSPKEPPVTTGASGGSISPVLILFMSLLSLGRSFATRYLSSTTRLFKNKTRR
;
A
#
# COMPACT_ATOMS: atom_id res chain seq x y z
N MET A 1 -28.07 -38.48 35.21
CA MET A 1 -27.58 -38.43 33.81
C MET A 1 -27.03 -37.05 33.58
N LYS A 2 -25.69 -36.90 33.74
CA LYS A 2 -24.95 -35.64 33.52
C LYS A 2 -24.42 -35.71 32.07
N LYS A 3 -24.83 -34.76 31.23
CA LYS A 3 -24.26 -34.55 29.91
C LYS A 3 -22.96 -33.75 30.07
N SER A 4 -21.86 -34.39 29.77
CA SER A 4 -20.57 -33.71 29.61
C SER A 4 -20.53 -33.11 28.22
N SER A 5 -20.54 -31.79 28.12
CA SER A 5 -20.27 -31.06 26.90
C SER A 5 -18.75 -31.00 26.72
N LEU A 6 -18.28 -31.67 25.65
CA LEU A 6 -16.91 -31.62 25.21
C LEU A 6 -16.78 -30.34 24.37
N TYR A 7 -16.14 -29.30 24.91
CA TYR A 7 -15.72 -28.15 24.13
C TYR A 7 -14.51 -28.53 23.29
N LEU A 8 -14.73 -28.70 22.00
CA LEU A 8 -13.67 -28.76 21.01
C LEU A 8 -13.15 -27.33 20.82
N ALA A 9 -12.00 -27.01 21.41
CA ALA A 9 -11.31 -25.80 21.06
C ALA A 9 -10.80 -25.96 19.62
N LEU A 10 -11.51 -25.36 18.68
CA LEU A 10 -10.98 -25.09 17.35
C LEU A 10 -9.94 -23.98 17.55
N CYS A 11 -8.68 -24.35 17.57
CA CYS A 11 -7.62 -23.39 17.26
C CYS A 11 -7.81 -22.93 15.83
N PHE A 12 -8.42 -21.77 15.64
CA PHE A 12 -8.23 -21.01 14.39
C PHE A 12 -6.77 -20.58 14.37
N VAL A 13 -5.95 -21.35 13.69
CA VAL A 13 -4.70 -20.85 13.15
C VAL A 13 -5.17 -19.83 12.12
N SER A 14 -5.14 -18.54 12.47
CA SER A 14 -5.22 -17.47 11.50
C SER A 14 -4.08 -17.72 10.52
N ALA A 15 -4.41 -18.20 9.34
CA ALA A 15 -3.46 -18.25 8.24
C ALA A 15 -3.02 -16.80 8.03
N ILE A 16 -1.79 -16.50 8.42
CA ILE A 16 -1.13 -15.25 8.05
C ILE A 16 -1.11 -15.28 6.53
N SER A 17 -1.82 -14.34 5.90
CA SER A 17 -1.78 -14.22 4.46
C SER A 17 -0.39 -13.71 4.12
N ASN A 18 0.47 -14.54 3.56
CA ASN A 18 1.77 -14.12 3.09
C ASN A 18 1.57 -13.32 1.80
N ALA A 19 2.05 -12.14 1.72
CA ALA A 19 2.11 -11.31 0.54
C ALA A 19 2.88 -12.02 -0.58
N ALA A 20 2.83 -11.47 -1.77
CA ALA A 20 3.77 -11.86 -2.80
C ALA A 20 5.20 -11.73 -2.26
N GLU A 21 6.09 -12.56 -2.76
CA GLU A 21 7.47 -12.62 -2.29
C GLU A 21 8.42 -12.24 -3.42
N TRP A 22 9.42 -11.41 -3.07
CA TRP A 22 10.55 -11.12 -3.94
C TRP A 22 11.77 -11.95 -3.55
N ASP A 23 12.28 -12.74 -4.50
CA ASP A 23 13.56 -13.41 -4.37
C ASP A 23 14.62 -12.70 -5.22
N TYR A 24 15.80 -12.53 -4.65
CA TYR A 24 16.96 -11.92 -5.32
C TYR A 24 18.09 -12.97 -5.42
N PRO A 25 18.12 -13.78 -6.49
CA PRO A 25 19.10 -14.85 -6.65
C PRO A 25 20.53 -14.33 -6.71
N ILE A 26 21.49 -15.14 -6.21
CA ILE A 26 22.93 -14.81 -6.22
C ILE A 26 23.66 -15.44 -7.39
N ASN A 27 22.99 -16.32 -8.10
CA ASN A 27 23.66 -17.09 -9.11
C ASN A 27 23.82 -16.26 -10.39
N ASP A 28 24.92 -16.51 -11.10
CA ASP A 28 25.16 -15.94 -12.42
C ASP A 28 24.37 -16.70 -13.51
N ALA A 29 23.16 -17.18 -13.18
CA ALA A 29 22.33 -17.92 -14.12
C ALA A 29 21.90 -16.99 -15.25
N VAL A 30 22.26 -17.34 -16.46
CA VAL A 30 21.89 -16.62 -17.68
C VAL A 30 20.63 -17.24 -18.25
N VAL A 31 19.63 -16.39 -18.52
CA VAL A 31 18.33 -16.76 -19.05
C VAL A 31 17.98 -15.82 -20.21
N THR A 32 18.00 -16.36 -21.43
CA THR A 32 17.76 -15.62 -22.66
C THR A 32 16.46 -16.03 -23.35
N THR A 33 15.82 -17.09 -22.89
CA THR A 33 14.60 -17.66 -23.46
C THR A 33 13.58 -18.06 -22.41
N GLN A 34 12.30 -18.09 -22.81
CA GLN A 34 11.21 -18.58 -21.98
C GLN A 34 11.43 -20.04 -21.48
N GLN A 35 12.12 -20.89 -22.27
CA GLN A 35 12.41 -22.28 -21.92
C GLN A 35 13.46 -22.34 -20.80
N GLU A 36 14.49 -21.51 -20.88
CA GLU A 36 15.52 -21.40 -19.85
C GLU A 36 14.94 -20.80 -18.57
N ALA A 37 14.08 -19.77 -18.69
CA ALA A 37 13.36 -19.18 -17.56
C ALA A 37 12.50 -20.23 -16.84
N LYS A 38 11.75 -21.04 -17.60
CA LYS A 38 10.96 -22.13 -17.04
C LYS A 38 11.84 -23.17 -16.34
N ALA A 39 12.92 -23.63 -16.98
CA ALA A 39 13.82 -24.61 -16.41
C ALA A 39 14.47 -24.11 -15.10
N TYR A 40 14.84 -22.83 -15.06
CA TYR A 40 15.33 -22.18 -13.85
C TYR A 40 14.30 -22.22 -12.73
N LEU A 41 13.04 -21.81 -13.01
CA LEU A 41 11.98 -21.80 -12.01
C LEU A 41 11.64 -23.20 -11.49
N GLU A 42 11.59 -24.21 -12.37
CA GLU A 42 11.35 -25.60 -11.97
C GLU A 42 12.46 -26.16 -11.08
N GLN A 43 13.70 -25.72 -11.29
CA GLN A 43 14.83 -26.10 -10.44
C GLN A 43 14.85 -25.33 -9.12
N ALA A 44 14.59 -24.04 -9.14
CA ALA A 44 14.63 -23.17 -7.95
C ALA A 44 13.42 -23.37 -7.02
N TYR A 45 12.27 -23.72 -7.59
CA TYR A 45 11.00 -23.86 -6.87
C TYR A 45 10.28 -25.17 -7.17
N PRO A 46 10.89 -26.34 -6.86
CA PRO A 46 10.36 -27.66 -7.26
C PRO A 46 8.99 -27.99 -6.64
N ASP A 47 8.66 -27.37 -5.50
CA ASP A 47 7.44 -27.64 -4.75
C ASP A 47 6.27 -26.68 -5.10
N VAL A 48 6.50 -25.70 -5.97
CA VAL A 48 5.49 -24.69 -6.30
C VAL A 48 4.42 -25.22 -7.27
N GLY A 49 4.81 -26.08 -8.22
CA GLY A 49 3.94 -26.63 -9.25
C GLY A 49 4.59 -26.61 -10.63
N VAL A 50 3.75 -26.64 -11.66
CA VAL A 50 4.21 -26.59 -13.05
C VAL A 50 4.03 -25.17 -13.58
N PHE A 51 5.08 -24.60 -14.17
CA PHE A 51 5.05 -23.27 -14.75
C PHE A 51 4.61 -23.33 -16.23
N ARG A 52 3.62 -22.50 -16.59
CA ARG A 52 3.18 -22.28 -17.96
C ARG A 52 3.49 -20.86 -18.38
N PHE A 53 4.34 -20.72 -19.40
CA PHE A 53 4.68 -19.39 -19.95
C PHE A 53 3.44 -18.67 -20.48
N ARG A 54 3.34 -17.38 -20.23
CA ARG A 54 2.28 -16.50 -20.70
C ARG A 54 2.77 -15.47 -21.69
N TYR A 55 3.63 -14.58 -21.28
CA TYR A 55 4.20 -13.52 -22.07
C TYR A 55 5.55 -13.06 -21.52
N GLU A 56 6.24 -12.30 -22.33
CA GLU A 56 7.48 -11.63 -22.01
C GLU A 56 7.32 -10.12 -22.20
N THR A 57 7.93 -9.33 -21.33
CA THR A 57 8.04 -7.87 -21.48
C THR A 57 9.50 -7.46 -21.31
N HIS A 58 9.86 -6.34 -21.93
CA HIS A 58 11.18 -5.77 -21.89
C HIS A 58 11.13 -4.39 -21.23
N SER A 59 12.12 -4.08 -20.41
CA SER A 59 12.23 -2.80 -19.72
C SER A 59 13.65 -2.25 -19.81
N LYS A 60 13.90 -1.11 -19.19
CA LYS A 60 15.24 -0.52 -19.13
C LYS A 60 16.23 -1.34 -18.30
N LEU A 61 15.74 -2.16 -17.37
CA LEU A 61 16.58 -2.98 -16.51
C LEU A 61 16.74 -4.42 -17.00
N GLY A 62 15.95 -4.89 -17.97
CA GLY A 62 16.09 -6.23 -18.52
C GLY A 62 14.79 -6.86 -19.04
N ASN A 63 14.75 -8.19 -19.02
CA ASN A 63 13.63 -8.98 -19.55
C ASN A 63 12.81 -9.58 -18.40
N HIS A 64 11.50 -9.74 -18.61
CA HIS A 64 10.56 -10.25 -17.60
C HIS A 64 9.71 -11.35 -18.22
N TYR A 65 9.89 -12.59 -17.72
CA TYR A 65 9.18 -13.79 -18.18
C TYR A 65 8.06 -14.12 -17.21
N ASN A 66 6.80 -14.00 -17.66
CA ASN A 66 5.61 -14.19 -16.83
C ASN A 66 5.04 -15.60 -17.00
N PHE A 67 4.75 -16.27 -15.87
CA PHE A 67 4.26 -17.64 -15.83
C PHE A 67 3.03 -17.79 -14.95
N ASP A 68 2.07 -18.59 -15.45
CA ASP A 68 1.02 -19.17 -14.61
C ASP A 68 1.55 -20.36 -13.81
N VAL A 69 0.89 -20.65 -12.69
CA VAL A 69 1.19 -21.80 -11.85
C VAL A 69 0.06 -22.83 -11.93
N LEU A 70 0.40 -24.08 -12.27
CA LEU A 70 -0.52 -25.22 -12.27
C LEU A 70 -0.20 -26.12 -11.08
N ILE A 71 -1.17 -26.38 -10.22
CA ILE A 71 -1.08 -27.28 -9.09
C ILE A 71 -1.99 -28.48 -9.32
N GLY A 72 -1.44 -29.68 -9.32
CA GLY A 72 -2.21 -30.90 -9.59
C GLY A 72 -2.81 -30.94 -11.00
N GLY A 73 -2.29 -30.17 -11.95
CA GLY A 73 -2.79 -30.03 -13.31
C GLY A 73 -3.92 -29.01 -13.50
N GLU A 74 -4.32 -28.34 -12.42
CA GLU A 74 -5.31 -27.28 -12.47
C GLU A 74 -4.63 -25.90 -12.44
N TYR A 75 -5.12 -25.01 -13.28
CA TYR A 75 -4.68 -23.62 -13.36
C TYR A 75 -5.10 -22.82 -12.13
N GLN A 76 -4.16 -22.11 -11.55
CA GLN A 76 -4.41 -21.25 -10.37
C GLN A 76 -4.48 -19.78 -10.82
N GLN A 77 -5.67 -19.27 -11.05
CA GLN A 77 -5.89 -17.92 -11.62
C GLN A 77 -5.18 -16.79 -10.88
N GLN A 78 -5.01 -16.94 -9.56
CA GLN A 78 -4.46 -15.88 -8.70
C GLN A 78 -2.94 -16.02 -8.50
N LYS A 79 -2.32 -17.09 -9.02
CA LYS A 79 -0.91 -17.41 -8.78
C LYS A 79 -0.08 -17.16 -10.02
N THR A 80 0.88 -16.28 -9.89
CA THR A 80 1.87 -16.01 -10.95
C THR A 80 3.28 -16.01 -10.40
N VAL A 81 4.22 -16.31 -11.27
CA VAL A 81 5.64 -16.13 -11.01
C VAL A 81 6.23 -15.37 -12.18
N VAL A 82 7.00 -14.32 -11.88
CA VAL A 82 7.69 -13.53 -12.90
C VAL A 82 9.19 -13.59 -12.63
N LEU A 83 9.95 -14.12 -13.58
CA LEU A 83 11.40 -14.11 -13.55
C LEU A 83 11.90 -12.90 -14.32
N SER A 84 12.74 -12.10 -13.68
CA SER A 84 13.37 -10.93 -14.30
C SER A 84 14.87 -11.14 -14.44
N THR A 85 15.42 -10.74 -15.59
CA THR A 85 16.87 -10.68 -15.82
C THR A 85 17.34 -9.22 -15.84
N ASN A 86 18.66 -9.03 -15.71
CA ASN A 86 19.30 -7.75 -16.00
C ASN A 86 19.65 -7.65 -17.50
N LEU A 87 20.30 -6.57 -17.89
CA LEU A 87 20.73 -6.33 -19.30
C LEU A 87 21.81 -7.32 -19.81
N ASP A 88 22.46 -8.05 -18.91
CA ASP A 88 23.41 -9.13 -19.23
C ASP A 88 22.72 -10.52 -19.24
N ASP A 89 21.39 -10.55 -19.29
CA ASP A 89 20.52 -11.74 -19.20
C ASP A 89 20.70 -12.58 -17.93
N GLN A 90 21.32 -12.05 -16.88
CA GLN A 90 21.46 -12.73 -15.60
C GLN A 90 20.19 -12.56 -14.78
N VAL A 91 19.74 -13.62 -14.12
CA VAL A 91 18.57 -13.57 -13.22
C VAL A 91 18.81 -12.58 -12.10
N SER A 92 18.00 -11.52 -12.07
CA SER A 92 18.13 -10.41 -11.12
C SER A 92 17.15 -10.52 -9.95
N ARG A 93 15.90 -10.92 -10.23
CA ARG A 93 14.85 -11.07 -9.22
C ARG A 93 13.74 -12.00 -9.70
N VAL A 94 13.00 -12.56 -8.76
CA VAL A 94 11.79 -13.37 -9.05
C VAL A 94 10.66 -12.87 -8.16
N PHE A 95 9.56 -12.47 -8.80
CA PHE A 95 8.30 -12.17 -8.12
C PHE A 95 7.46 -13.45 -8.03
N ARG A 96 6.92 -13.76 -6.85
CA ARG A 96 6.05 -14.92 -6.64
C ARG A 96 4.79 -14.51 -5.88
N SER A 97 3.65 -14.60 -6.53
CA SER A 97 2.35 -14.49 -5.86
C SER A 97 1.73 -15.88 -5.77
N LEU A 98 1.96 -16.58 -4.66
CA LEU A 98 1.59 -18.00 -4.50
C LEU A 98 0.45 -18.21 -3.50
N GLU A 99 -0.13 -17.15 -2.96
CA GLU A 99 -1.13 -17.26 -1.91
C GLU A 99 -2.53 -17.55 -2.41
N ASN A 100 -3.28 -18.19 -1.50
CA ASN A 100 -4.72 -18.19 -1.57
C ASN A 100 -5.20 -16.84 -1.03
N THR A 101 -5.39 -15.86 -1.88
CA THR A 101 -6.22 -14.72 -1.55
C THR A 101 -7.60 -15.28 -1.23
N VAL A 102 -7.92 -15.31 0.06
CA VAL A 102 -9.30 -15.55 0.48
C VAL A 102 -10.08 -14.34 0.02
N LEU A 103 -10.89 -14.54 -1.03
CA LEU A 103 -11.86 -13.57 -1.48
C LEU A 103 -12.85 -13.36 -0.33
N LEU A 104 -12.59 -12.41 0.55
CA LEU A 104 -13.58 -11.93 1.51
C LEU A 104 -14.66 -11.17 0.72
N ASN A 105 -15.76 -11.88 0.45
CA ASN A 105 -17.02 -11.31 -0.02
C ASN A 105 -17.02 -10.56 -1.37
N GLY A 106 -16.81 -11.25 -2.45
CA GLY A 106 -17.14 -10.74 -3.76
C GLY A 106 -16.17 -11.20 -4.84
N ALA A 107 -16.70 -11.40 -6.03
CA ALA A 107 -15.91 -11.66 -7.22
C ALA A 107 -14.88 -10.53 -7.40
N PRO A 108 -13.69 -10.81 -7.93
CA PRO A 108 -12.73 -9.78 -8.29
C PRO A 108 -13.38 -8.81 -9.27
N THR A 109 -13.58 -7.59 -8.83
CA THR A 109 -14.34 -6.59 -9.58
C THR A 109 -13.62 -6.10 -10.84
N THR A 110 -12.30 -6.19 -10.87
CA THR A 110 -11.50 -5.66 -11.98
C THR A 110 -10.96 -6.72 -12.94
N ALA A 111 -10.54 -7.87 -12.46
CA ALA A 111 -9.95 -8.89 -13.33
C ALA A 111 -10.94 -9.51 -14.32
N ALA A 112 -12.17 -9.74 -13.89
CA ALA A 112 -13.22 -10.27 -14.77
C ALA A 112 -13.64 -9.24 -15.84
N GLU A 113 -13.57 -7.94 -15.52
CA GLU A 113 -13.85 -6.87 -16.46
C GLU A 113 -12.71 -6.67 -17.47
N LEU A 114 -11.46 -6.84 -17.05
CA LEU A 114 -10.30 -6.76 -17.93
C LEU A 114 -10.21 -7.93 -18.93
N GLU A 115 -10.73 -9.08 -18.58
CA GLU A 115 -10.68 -10.28 -19.42
C GLU A 115 -11.88 -10.42 -20.38
N VAL A 116 -12.93 -9.61 -20.25
CA VAL A 116 -14.06 -9.65 -21.19
C VAL A 116 -13.69 -8.89 -22.47
N PRO A 117 -13.54 -9.58 -23.60
CA PRO A 117 -13.29 -8.88 -24.86
C PRO A 117 -14.46 -7.95 -25.19
N ARG A 118 -14.15 -6.70 -25.46
CA ARG A 118 -15.13 -5.68 -25.83
C ARG A 118 -14.74 -5.03 -27.14
N LEU A 119 -15.71 -4.63 -27.93
CA LEU A 119 -15.54 -3.95 -29.21
C LEU A 119 -16.25 -2.61 -29.18
N LEU A 120 -15.53 -1.54 -29.53
CA LEU A 120 -16.09 -0.21 -29.63
C LEU A 120 -16.66 0.02 -31.03
N GLU A 121 -17.91 0.49 -31.13
CA GLU A 121 -18.50 1.05 -32.33
C GLU A 121 -18.12 2.53 -32.39
N ALA A 122 -17.27 2.91 -33.36
CA ALA A 122 -16.79 4.25 -33.47
C ALA A 122 -16.45 4.60 -34.92
N GLU A 123 -16.67 5.86 -35.33
CA GLU A 123 -16.01 6.45 -36.46
C GLU A 123 -14.55 6.77 -36.09
N ARG A 124 -13.62 6.70 -37.02
CA ARG A 124 -12.20 6.93 -36.78
C ARG A 124 -11.65 8.02 -37.68
N ALA A 125 -10.68 8.78 -37.19
CA ALA A 125 -9.91 9.72 -38.00
C ALA A 125 -9.29 9.00 -39.19
N PRO A 126 -9.02 9.73 -40.30
CA PRO A 126 -8.37 9.16 -41.49
C PRO A 126 -7.06 8.47 -41.15
N SER A 127 -6.73 7.41 -41.89
CA SER A 127 -5.46 6.68 -41.72
C SER A 127 -4.26 7.61 -41.98
N LEU A 128 -3.22 7.49 -41.19
CA LEU A 128 -1.96 8.24 -41.37
C LEU A 128 -1.33 8.03 -42.72
N SER A 129 -1.54 6.87 -43.34
CA SER A 129 -1.04 6.57 -44.69
C SER A 129 -1.73 7.37 -45.79
N SER A 130 -2.86 8.02 -45.49
CA SER A 130 -3.66 8.81 -46.44
C SER A 130 -3.35 10.31 -46.45
N GLY A 131 -2.43 10.77 -45.57
CA GLY A 131 -2.08 12.18 -45.41
C GLY A 131 -0.62 12.38 -45.01
N GLN A 132 -0.31 13.55 -44.49
CA GLN A 132 1.01 13.92 -43.98
C GLN A 132 0.90 14.38 -42.55
N VAL A 133 1.75 13.86 -41.67
CA VAL A 133 1.87 14.37 -40.29
C VAL A 133 2.69 15.65 -40.31
N VAL A 134 2.15 16.72 -39.74
CA VAL A 134 2.78 18.06 -39.68
C VAL A 134 2.82 18.53 -38.24
N SER A 135 3.94 19.15 -37.84
CA SER A 135 4.09 19.74 -36.50
C SER A 135 3.53 21.16 -36.48
N THR A 136 2.82 21.49 -35.42
CA THR A 136 2.26 22.81 -35.17
C THR A 136 2.17 23.07 -33.65
N HIS A 137 1.63 24.21 -33.26
CA HIS A 137 1.32 24.51 -31.86
C HIS A 137 -0.16 24.82 -31.69
N VAL A 138 -0.66 24.54 -30.52
CA VAL A 138 -2.03 24.82 -30.09
C VAL A 138 -2.05 25.49 -28.73
N ASN A 139 -3.12 26.18 -28.39
CA ASN A 139 -3.32 26.81 -27.11
C ASN A 139 -4.25 25.91 -26.26
N VAL A 140 -3.78 25.46 -25.11
CA VAL A 140 -4.52 24.58 -24.20
C VAL A 140 -4.41 25.08 -22.75
N PHE A 141 -5.26 24.60 -21.87
CA PHE A 141 -5.05 24.73 -20.43
C PHE A 141 -4.05 23.67 -19.97
N SER A 142 -3.16 24.00 -19.02
CA SER A 142 -2.18 23.06 -18.52
C SER A 142 -1.79 23.40 -17.06
N PRO A 143 -2.20 22.59 -16.06
CA PRO A 143 -3.07 21.42 -16.19
C PRO A 143 -4.53 21.76 -16.49
N ASP A 144 -5.09 22.81 -15.89
CA ASP A 144 -6.46 23.26 -16.04
C ASP A 144 -6.61 24.77 -15.77
N LEU A 145 -7.75 25.34 -16.15
CA LEU A 145 -7.98 26.78 -16.03
C LEU A 145 -8.04 27.24 -14.57
N ARG A 146 -8.66 26.48 -13.68
CA ARG A 146 -8.81 26.85 -12.28
C ARG A 146 -7.46 26.89 -11.56
N THR A 147 -6.65 25.86 -11.76
CA THR A 147 -5.31 25.77 -11.16
C THR A 147 -4.42 26.91 -11.64
N MET A 148 -4.45 27.24 -12.95
CA MET A 148 -3.60 28.28 -13.51
C MET A 148 -4.05 29.69 -13.15
N ASP A 149 -5.33 29.97 -13.13
CA ASP A 149 -5.87 31.30 -12.86
C ASP A 149 -6.23 31.52 -11.39
N ARG A 150 -6.27 30.46 -10.57
CA ARG A 150 -6.69 30.47 -9.15
C ARG A 150 -8.03 31.15 -8.91
N ALA A 151 -8.89 31.06 -9.90
CA ALA A 151 -10.23 31.60 -9.88
C ALA A 151 -11.27 30.47 -9.92
N ALA A 152 -12.44 30.70 -9.34
CA ALA A 152 -13.55 29.76 -9.53
C ALA A 152 -13.88 29.68 -11.02
N PRO A 153 -13.79 28.49 -11.65
CA PRO A 153 -14.12 28.35 -13.05
C PRO A 153 -15.61 28.55 -13.29
N PRO A 154 -16.03 28.86 -14.51
CA PRO A 154 -17.46 28.94 -14.83
C PRO A 154 -18.11 27.57 -14.75
N GLU A 155 -19.32 27.50 -14.21
CA GLU A 155 -20.10 26.26 -14.05
C GLU A 155 -20.47 25.58 -15.38
N THR A 156 -20.52 26.36 -16.47
CA THR A 156 -20.73 25.84 -17.83
C THR A 156 -19.93 26.66 -18.82
N LEU A 157 -19.03 26.01 -19.53
CA LEU A 157 -18.16 26.66 -20.50
C LEU A 157 -18.85 27.31 -21.67
N LEU A 158 -20.00 26.86 -22.03
CA LEU A 158 -20.60 27.16 -23.34
C LEU A 158 -21.63 28.29 -23.31
N THR A 159 -22.00 28.85 -22.15
CA THR A 159 -23.14 29.73 -22.07
C THR A 159 -22.84 31.21 -21.85
N ASP A 160 -21.79 31.57 -21.14
CA ASP A 160 -21.46 33.00 -20.95
C ASP A 160 -20.02 33.25 -20.45
N VAL A 161 -19.09 33.27 -21.38
CA VAL A 161 -17.66 33.56 -21.11
C VAL A 161 -17.45 34.98 -20.58
N SER A 162 -18.40 35.88 -20.80
CA SER A 162 -18.29 37.25 -20.32
C SER A 162 -18.31 37.36 -18.79
N GLN A 163 -18.70 36.29 -18.10
CA GLN A 163 -18.69 36.22 -16.63
C GLN A 163 -17.33 35.75 -16.06
N TYR A 164 -16.41 35.24 -16.89
CA TYR A 164 -15.07 34.89 -16.40
C TYR A 164 -14.25 36.18 -16.21
N PRO A 165 -13.75 36.45 -14.99
CA PRO A 165 -13.20 37.75 -14.66
C PRO A 165 -11.89 38.11 -15.34
N ASN A 166 -11.17 37.10 -15.83
CA ASN A 166 -9.84 37.24 -16.48
C ASN A 166 -9.83 36.60 -17.85
N ALA A 167 -8.92 37.06 -18.72
CA ALA A 167 -8.62 36.31 -19.93
C ALA A 167 -8.02 34.95 -19.54
N PRO A 168 -8.52 33.84 -20.08
CA PRO A 168 -7.99 32.52 -19.76
C PRO A 168 -6.50 32.44 -20.06
N HIS A 169 -5.75 31.80 -19.15
CA HIS A 169 -4.34 31.55 -19.38
C HIS A 169 -4.16 30.27 -20.19
N TYR A 170 -3.70 30.43 -21.43
CA TYR A 170 -3.35 29.32 -22.31
C TYR A 170 -1.84 29.05 -22.25
N VAL A 171 -1.50 27.77 -22.30
CA VAL A 171 -0.13 27.30 -22.55
C VAL A 171 -0.05 26.88 -24.00
N GLN A 172 0.95 27.44 -24.73
CA GLN A 172 1.23 27.01 -26.10
C GLN A 172 1.95 25.66 -26.08
N THR A 173 1.35 24.66 -26.72
CA THR A 173 1.82 23.28 -26.71
C THR A 173 2.06 22.79 -28.12
N ASP A 174 3.24 22.23 -28.37
CA ASP A 174 3.60 21.64 -29.66
C ASP A 174 2.92 20.27 -29.83
N VAL A 175 2.28 20.08 -30.98
CA VAL A 175 1.60 18.85 -31.36
C VAL A 175 1.92 18.45 -32.80
N ASP A 176 1.80 17.15 -33.09
CA ASP A 176 1.84 16.64 -34.48
C ASP A 176 0.42 16.26 -34.89
N VAL A 177 -0.06 16.75 -36.00
CA VAL A 177 -1.43 16.55 -36.53
C VAL A 177 -1.41 16.00 -37.95
N LEU A 178 -2.51 15.35 -38.37
CA LEU A 178 -2.65 14.80 -39.72
C LEU A 178 -3.23 15.86 -40.66
N ASP A 179 -2.45 16.28 -41.64
CA ASP A 179 -2.94 16.99 -42.83
C ASP A 179 -3.35 15.96 -43.90
N HIS A 180 -4.65 15.80 -44.09
CA HIS A 180 -5.21 14.82 -45.02
C HIS A 180 -5.51 15.44 -46.42
N GLY A 181 -5.30 16.73 -46.58
CA GLY A 181 -5.54 17.45 -47.82
C GLY A 181 -6.97 17.98 -47.97
N ASP A 182 -7.94 17.47 -47.26
CA ASP A 182 -9.29 18.01 -47.12
C ASP A 182 -9.52 18.71 -45.75
N GLY A 183 -8.52 18.67 -44.91
CA GLY A 183 -8.48 19.32 -43.58
C GLY A 183 -7.47 18.70 -42.62
N ILE A 184 -7.36 19.31 -41.44
CA ILE A 184 -6.48 18.89 -40.37
C ILE A 184 -7.28 18.06 -39.37
N TYR A 185 -6.74 16.90 -38.99
CA TYR A 185 -7.34 15.96 -38.05
C TYR A 185 -6.45 15.76 -36.83
N LEU A 186 -7.09 15.51 -35.65
CA LEU A 186 -6.43 15.23 -34.41
C LEU A 186 -5.97 13.75 -34.35
N SER A 187 -4.94 13.45 -35.14
CA SER A 187 -4.38 12.11 -35.31
C SER A 187 -2.91 12.17 -35.64
N ASN A 188 -2.11 11.30 -35.04
CA ASN A 188 -0.69 11.06 -35.33
C ASN A 188 -0.30 9.63 -34.93
N ALA A 189 1.00 9.32 -34.95
CA ALA A 189 1.48 7.97 -34.63
C ALA A 189 1.27 7.56 -33.15
N ARG A 190 0.99 8.50 -32.26
CA ARG A 190 0.80 8.25 -30.81
C ARG A 190 -0.66 8.29 -30.40
N VAL A 191 -1.46 9.14 -30.99
CA VAL A 191 -2.83 9.45 -30.56
C VAL A 191 -3.74 9.62 -31.75
N SER A 192 -4.97 9.10 -31.72
CA SER A 192 -5.96 9.24 -32.79
C SER A 192 -7.36 9.42 -32.23
N GLN A 193 -8.07 10.44 -32.73
CA GLN A 193 -9.46 10.67 -32.35
C GLN A 193 -10.39 9.63 -32.95
N VAL A 194 -11.37 9.22 -32.14
CA VAL A 194 -12.55 8.44 -32.55
C VAL A 194 -13.82 9.18 -32.13
N ASP A 195 -14.95 8.83 -32.73
CA ASP A 195 -16.31 9.24 -32.32
C ASP A 195 -17.08 7.98 -31.95
N ALA A 196 -17.19 7.70 -30.65
CA ALA A 196 -17.68 6.46 -30.08
C ALA A 196 -19.19 6.51 -29.84
N THR A 197 -19.92 5.47 -30.26
CA THR A 197 -21.41 5.44 -30.18
C THR A 197 -21.97 4.25 -29.40
N ALA A 198 -21.20 3.19 -29.22
CA ALA A 198 -21.63 2.02 -28.47
C ALA A 198 -20.47 1.10 -28.11
N LEU A 199 -20.70 0.24 -27.13
CA LEU A 199 -19.81 -0.83 -26.72
C LEU A 199 -20.50 -2.19 -26.87
N TYR A 200 -19.81 -3.18 -27.44
CA TYR A 200 -20.27 -4.56 -27.51
C TYR A 200 -19.46 -5.45 -26.59
N SER A 201 -20.11 -6.46 -26.01
CA SER A 201 -19.42 -7.64 -25.47
C SER A 201 -19.08 -8.59 -26.62
N ILE A 202 -17.98 -9.33 -26.49
CA ILE A 202 -17.63 -10.41 -27.41
C ILE A 202 -18.05 -11.74 -26.81
N ASP A 203 -18.84 -12.49 -27.54
CA ASP A 203 -19.19 -13.86 -27.16
C ASP A 203 -17.93 -14.75 -27.19
N PRO A 204 -17.53 -15.38 -26.10
CA PRO A 204 -16.26 -16.11 -26.01
C PRO A 204 -16.22 -17.38 -26.87
N ASP A 205 -17.39 -17.96 -27.18
CA ASP A 205 -17.48 -19.21 -27.95
C ASP A 205 -17.50 -18.96 -29.46
N SER A 206 -18.19 -17.92 -29.90
CA SER A 206 -18.39 -17.62 -31.32
C SER A 206 -17.52 -16.46 -31.85
N GLY A 207 -16.96 -15.63 -30.98
CA GLY A 207 -16.26 -14.40 -31.34
C GLY A 207 -17.19 -13.30 -31.89
N ALA A 208 -18.50 -13.47 -31.78
CA ALA A 208 -19.47 -12.51 -32.29
C ALA A 208 -19.67 -11.33 -31.31
N ALA A 209 -19.87 -10.12 -31.87
CA ALA A 209 -20.29 -8.97 -31.08
C ALA A 209 -21.75 -9.14 -30.64
N ILE A 210 -21.98 -9.04 -29.33
CA ILE A 210 -23.29 -9.19 -28.68
C ILE A 210 -23.51 -8.05 -27.66
N ASN A 211 -24.75 -7.89 -27.20
CA ASN A 211 -25.10 -6.96 -26.12
C ASN A 211 -24.62 -5.52 -26.40
N ARG A 212 -25.10 -4.93 -27.52
CA ARG A 212 -24.82 -3.52 -27.84
C ARG A 212 -25.31 -2.60 -26.70
N ASP A 213 -24.40 -1.90 -26.07
CA ASP A 213 -24.69 -0.93 -25.01
C ASP A 213 -24.46 0.50 -25.54
N THR A 214 -25.49 1.33 -25.44
CA THR A 214 -25.47 2.75 -25.81
C THR A 214 -25.86 3.65 -24.63
N SER A 215 -26.05 3.10 -23.44
CA SER A 215 -26.70 3.80 -22.32
C SER A 215 -25.98 5.05 -21.85
N ASN A 216 -24.66 5.04 -21.96
CA ASN A 216 -23.80 6.16 -21.53
C ASN A 216 -23.14 6.90 -22.71
N PHE A 217 -23.38 6.46 -23.94
CA PHE A 217 -22.77 7.08 -25.12
C PHE A 217 -23.58 8.27 -25.63
N LEU A 218 -22.89 9.27 -26.12
CA LEU A 218 -23.51 10.35 -26.87
C LEU A 218 -23.87 9.89 -28.30
N SER A 219 -24.73 10.65 -28.97
CA SER A 219 -24.97 10.46 -30.42
C SER A 219 -23.73 10.93 -31.19
N ALA A 220 -23.45 10.25 -32.32
CA ALA A 220 -22.34 10.62 -33.17
C ALA A 220 -22.32 12.11 -33.54
N GLU A 221 -21.19 12.77 -33.29
CA GLU A 221 -20.91 14.16 -33.65
C GLU A 221 -19.97 14.23 -34.87
N GLY A 222 -19.33 13.12 -35.23
CA GLY A 222 -18.33 13.00 -36.30
C GLY A 222 -16.92 13.40 -35.85
N ILE A 223 -15.94 13.00 -36.64
CA ILE A 223 -14.54 13.30 -36.34
C ILE A 223 -14.27 14.79 -36.48
N THR A 224 -13.59 15.37 -35.49
CA THR A 224 -13.18 16.78 -35.46
C THR A 224 -12.25 17.10 -36.65
N LYS A 225 -12.58 18.14 -37.36
CA LYS A 225 -11.84 18.59 -38.56
C LYS A 225 -11.68 20.09 -38.56
N PHE A 226 -10.49 20.57 -38.91
CA PHE A 226 -10.17 21.97 -39.10
C PHE A 226 -9.82 22.21 -40.58
N ALA A 227 -10.19 23.38 -41.10
CA ALA A 227 -9.95 23.67 -42.51
C ALA A 227 -8.45 23.80 -42.84
N ASP A 228 -7.69 24.37 -41.94
CA ASP A 228 -6.24 24.51 -42.03
C ASP A 228 -5.58 24.69 -40.65
N LEU A 229 -4.24 24.81 -40.60
CA LEU A 229 -3.48 25.02 -39.37
C LEU A 229 -3.82 26.37 -38.69
N ASN A 230 -4.21 27.41 -39.44
CA ASN A 230 -4.54 28.69 -38.81
C ASN A 230 -5.86 28.60 -38.03
N GLU A 231 -6.83 27.86 -38.55
CA GLU A 231 -8.07 27.59 -37.80
C GLU A 231 -7.75 26.80 -36.54
N LEU A 232 -6.97 25.71 -36.64
CA LEU A 232 -6.57 24.90 -35.47
C LEU A 232 -5.84 25.74 -34.41
N GLN A 233 -4.90 26.60 -34.79
CA GLN A 233 -4.16 27.46 -33.86
C GLN A 233 -5.01 28.55 -33.25
N SER A 234 -6.14 28.90 -33.84
CA SER A 234 -7.06 29.95 -33.37
C SER A 234 -8.19 29.44 -32.45
N ILE A 235 -8.31 28.11 -32.30
CA ILE A 235 -9.33 27.53 -31.44
C ILE A 235 -9.12 28.00 -30.00
N ASP A 236 -10.19 28.39 -29.38
CA ASP A 236 -10.25 28.72 -27.93
C ASP A 236 -11.32 27.91 -27.23
N TRP A 237 -11.41 28.07 -25.92
CA TRP A 237 -12.31 27.30 -25.05
C TRP A 237 -13.82 27.49 -25.32
N GLN A 238 -14.20 28.47 -26.12
CA GLN A 238 -15.59 28.69 -26.54
C GLN A 238 -15.97 27.81 -27.73
N ASP A 239 -14.99 27.28 -28.46
CA ASP A 239 -15.24 26.36 -29.56
C ASP A 239 -15.63 24.95 -29.01
N THR A 240 -16.69 24.39 -29.56
CA THR A 240 -17.18 23.06 -29.15
C THR A 240 -16.18 21.92 -29.38
N ARG A 241 -15.17 22.18 -30.24
CA ARG A 241 -14.08 21.23 -30.54
C ARG A 241 -12.92 21.31 -29.56
N PHE A 242 -12.90 22.31 -28.68
CA PHE A 242 -11.81 22.55 -27.73
C PHE A 242 -11.57 21.37 -26.79
N PRO A 243 -12.60 20.68 -26.22
CA PRO A 243 -12.38 19.47 -25.42
C PRO A 243 -11.62 18.37 -26.16
N GLN A 244 -11.90 18.14 -27.45
CA GLN A 244 -11.16 17.17 -28.26
C GLN A 244 -9.69 17.60 -28.43
N LEU A 245 -9.45 18.91 -28.64
CA LEU A 245 -8.11 19.47 -28.73
C LEU A 245 -7.32 19.35 -27.43
N MET A 246 -7.96 19.59 -26.28
CA MET A 246 -7.36 19.42 -24.96
C MET A 246 -6.87 17.99 -24.76
N VAL A 247 -7.74 16.99 -24.96
CA VAL A 247 -7.36 15.58 -24.82
C VAL A 247 -6.22 15.23 -25.77
N PHE A 248 -6.33 15.59 -27.03
CA PHE A 248 -5.30 15.29 -28.03
C PHE A 248 -3.93 15.86 -27.63
N ALA A 249 -3.88 17.12 -27.21
CA ALA A 249 -2.63 17.80 -26.89
C ALA A 249 -1.98 17.21 -25.62
N HIS A 250 -2.75 16.94 -24.56
CA HIS A 250 -2.23 16.35 -23.33
C HIS A 250 -1.72 14.92 -23.56
N LEU A 251 -2.45 14.12 -24.32
CA LEU A 251 -2.02 12.76 -24.66
C LEU A 251 -0.77 12.75 -25.53
N ASP A 252 -0.72 13.57 -26.59
CA ASP A 252 0.45 13.65 -27.46
C ASP A 252 1.69 14.10 -26.70
N GLN A 253 1.56 15.10 -25.84
CA GLN A 253 2.64 15.60 -24.98
C GLN A 253 3.11 14.53 -23.98
N SER A 254 2.20 13.86 -23.30
CA SER A 254 2.55 12.85 -22.28
C SER A 254 3.15 11.60 -22.90
N LEU A 255 2.64 11.12 -24.04
CA LEU A 255 3.20 9.97 -24.75
C LEU A 255 4.57 10.28 -25.35
N ARG A 256 4.77 11.51 -25.83
CA ARG A 256 6.09 12.00 -26.26
C ARG A 256 7.07 12.05 -25.11
N TYR A 257 6.64 12.50 -23.94
CA TYR A 257 7.44 12.50 -22.71
C TYR A 257 7.85 11.08 -22.30
N ILE A 258 6.91 10.13 -22.25
CA ILE A 258 7.18 8.71 -21.96
C ILE A 258 8.20 8.13 -22.94
N SER A 259 8.05 8.41 -24.23
CA SER A 259 9.01 7.97 -25.25
C SER A 259 10.40 8.60 -25.07
N ASN A 260 10.47 9.87 -24.69
CA ASN A 260 11.74 10.54 -24.37
C ASN A 260 12.40 9.96 -23.09
N LEU A 261 11.61 9.50 -22.13
CA LEU A 261 12.12 8.73 -20.99
C LEU A 261 12.67 7.35 -21.42
N GLY A 262 12.45 6.93 -22.69
CA GLY A 262 12.93 5.66 -23.25
C GLY A 262 12.02 4.48 -22.99
N PHE A 263 10.72 4.71 -22.79
CA PHE A 263 9.70 3.67 -22.71
C PHE A 263 8.86 3.66 -23.98
N ASP A 264 8.71 2.49 -24.58
CA ASP A 264 7.87 2.23 -25.75
C ASP A 264 6.70 1.35 -25.31
N LEU A 265 5.58 1.99 -24.97
CA LEU A 265 4.46 1.32 -24.32
C LEU A 265 3.35 0.91 -25.28
N PHE A 266 3.17 1.64 -26.37
CA PHE A 266 2.01 1.51 -27.25
C PHE A 266 2.43 1.16 -28.68
N ASP A 267 2.06 -0.03 -29.14
CA ASP A 267 2.35 -0.50 -30.51
C ASP A 267 1.50 0.23 -31.58
N GLU A 268 0.36 0.80 -31.17
CA GLU A 268 -0.60 1.49 -32.03
C GLU A 268 -1.01 2.83 -31.41
N PRO A 269 -1.51 3.79 -32.18
CA PRO A 269 -2.01 5.05 -31.66
C PRO A 269 -3.11 4.81 -30.63
N LEU A 270 -3.03 5.50 -29.48
CA LEU A 270 -4.03 5.46 -28.44
C LEU A 270 -5.30 6.19 -28.91
N GLU A 271 -6.42 5.50 -28.95
CA GLU A 271 -7.70 6.08 -29.36
C GLU A 271 -8.34 6.88 -28.22
N PHE A 272 -9.00 8.00 -28.56
CA PHE A 272 -9.73 8.82 -27.58
C PHE A 272 -10.96 9.49 -28.20
N ASP A 273 -11.95 9.74 -27.32
CA ASP A 273 -13.07 10.63 -27.61
C ASP A 273 -13.30 11.58 -26.41
N GLY A 274 -12.99 12.86 -26.60
CA GLY A 274 -13.10 13.90 -25.57
C GLY A 274 -14.54 14.27 -25.19
N ARG A 275 -15.54 13.68 -25.83
CA ARG A 275 -16.98 13.91 -25.62
C ARG A 275 -17.80 12.64 -25.82
N GLY A 276 -17.23 11.47 -25.58
CA GLY A 276 -17.85 10.18 -25.88
C GLY A 276 -18.96 9.77 -24.91
N LEU A 277 -18.96 10.29 -23.67
CA LEU A 277 -19.88 9.86 -22.62
C LEU A 277 -20.78 11.00 -22.13
N SER A 278 -22.04 10.64 -21.81
CA SER A 278 -23.01 11.56 -21.20
C SER A 278 -22.90 11.64 -19.67
N ALA A 279 -22.12 10.74 -19.07
CA ALA A 279 -21.93 10.63 -17.64
C ALA A 279 -21.01 11.75 -17.09
N ASP A 280 -21.04 11.95 -15.77
CA ASP A 280 -20.07 12.70 -14.98
C ASP A 280 -18.96 11.71 -14.58
N ASN A 281 -18.23 11.20 -15.57
CA ASN A 281 -17.16 10.21 -15.41
C ASN A 281 -16.45 9.92 -16.72
N SER A 282 -15.14 9.80 -16.68
CA SER A 282 -14.29 9.35 -17.77
C SER A 282 -13.81 7.92 -17.55
N THR A 283 -13.33 7.25 -18.59
CA THR A 283 -12.90 5.85 -18.48
C THR A 283 -11.91 5.47 -19.59
N TYR A 284 -10.83 4.81 -19.17
CA TYR A 284 -10.02 4.00 -20.09
C TYR A 284 -10.65 2.62 -20.27
N TYR A 285 -11.13 2.31 -21.45
CA TYR A 285 -11.69 0.99 -21.78
C TYR A 285 -10.59 0.02 -22.20
N TYR A 286 -10.25 -0.92 -21.35
CA TYR A 286 -9.15 -1.88 -21.53
C TYR A 286 -9.31 -2.77 -22.78
N GLY A 287 -10.52 -3.22 -23.10
CA GLY A 287 -10.79 -4.06 -24.27
C GLY A 287 -10.47 -3.37 -25.58
N PRO A 288 -11.12 -2.26 -25.90
CA PRO A 288 -10.83 -1.48 -27.12
C PRO A 288 -9.60 -0.59 -27.00
N LYS A 289 -8.97 -0.45 -25.83
CA LYS A 289 -7.81 0.42 -25.56
C LYS A 289 -8.08 1.89 -25.90
N THR A 290 -9.24 2.39 -25.51
CA THR A 290 -9.74 3.71 -25.88
C THR A 290 -10.13 4.50 -24.63
N MET A 291 -9.79 5.79 -24.57
CA MET A 291 -10.24 6.70 -23.52
C MET A 291 -11.49 7.45 -23.97
N LEU A 292 -12.53 7.42 -23.16
CA LEU A 292 -13.78 8.14 -23.37
C LEU A 292 -14.03 9.10 -22.23
N PHE A 293 -14.28 10.37 -22.56
CA PHE A 293 -14.46 11.44 -21.58
C PHE A 293 -15.93 11.83 -21.48
N GLY A 294 -16.34 12.14 -20.23
CA GLY A 294 -17.69 12.56 -19.90
C GLY A 294 -17.93 14.05 -20.12
N ILE A 295 -19.19 14.40 -20.37
CA ILE A 295 -19.66 15.79 -20.43
C ILE A 295 -20.68 16.10 -19.34
N GLY A 296 -20.94 15.14 -18.44
CA GLY A 296 -21.81 15.32 -17.28
C GLY A 296 -21.20 16.24 -16.23
N GLY A 297 -21.89 16.37 -15.08
CA GLY A 297 -21.40 17.18 -13.98
C GLY A 297 -21.46 18.69 -14.23
N GLY A 298 -20.48 19.39 -13.75
CA GLY A 298 -20.39 20.86 -13.85
C GLY A 298 -19.56 21.34 -15.03
N SER A 299 -18.53 20.59 -15.40
CA SER A 299 -17.67 20.86 -16.56
C SER A 299 -17.38 19.55 -17.31
N PRO A 300 -17.13 19.60 -18.63
CA PRO A 300 -16.64 18.43 -19.35
C PRO A 300 -15.28 17.99 -18.80
N ASP A 301 -15.13 16.72 -18.46
CA ASP A 301 -13.90 16.10 -17.90
C ASP A 301 -12.66 16.35 -18.79
N ALA A 302 -12.87 16.40 -20.10
CA ALA A 302 -11.83 16.67 -21.10
C ALA A 302 -11.19 18.07 -21.02
N LEU A 303 -11.66 18.96 -20.12
CA LEU A 303 -11.08 20.29 -19.92
C LEU A 303 -10.11 20.32 -18.73
N ASP A 304 -10.12 19.27 -17.94
CA ASP A 304 -9.19 19.07 -16.83
C ASP A 304 -8.06 18.13 -17.25
N GLY A 305 -6.84 18.66 -17.35
CA GLY A 305 -5.67 17.86 -17.73
C GLY A 305 -5.36 16.74 -16.74
N ASP A 306 -5.72 16.93 -15.47
CA ASP A 306 -5.53 15.90 -14.45
C ASP A 306 -6.43 14.68 -14.73
N VAL A 307 -7.69 14.89 -15.16
CA VAL A 307 -8.59 13.79 -15.58
C VAL A 307 -8.03 13.07 -16.81
N ILE A 308 -7.58 13.84 -17.81
CA ILE A 308 -7.02 13.27 -19.04
C ILE A 308 -5.83 12.36 -18.72
N LEU A 309 -4.93 12.80 -17.87
CA LEU A 309 -3.70 12.07 -17.56
C LEU A 309 -3.91 10.96 -16.53
N HIS A 310 -4.92 11.05 -15.68
CA HIS A 310 -5.37 9.95 -14.84
C HIS A 310 -5.84 8.76 -15.70
N GLU A 311 -6.71 9.00 -16.67
CA GLU A 311 -7.18 7.97 -17.60
C GLU A 311 -6.03 7.39 -18.46
N LEU A 312 -5.07 8.24 -18.84
CA LEU A 312 -3.84 7.75 -19.47
C LEU A 312 -3.05 6.84 -18.53
N GLY A 313 -3.02 7.13 -17.22
CA GLY A 313 -2.41 6.29 -16.20
C GLY A 313 -2.94 4.86 -16.25
N HIS A 314 -4.25 4.66 -16.39
CA HIS A 314 -4.83 3.32 -16.58
C HIS A 314 -4.32 2.65 -17.87
N GLY A 315 -4.18 3.39 -18.98
CA GLY A 315 -3.57 2.87 -20.20
C GLY A 315 -2.12 2.45 -20.00
N ILE A 316 -1.31 3.27 -19.33
CA ILE A 316 0.10 3.02 -19.06
C ILE A 316 0.29 1.72 -18.28
N HIS A 317 -0.32 1.60 -17.10
CA HIS A 317 -0.11 0.41 -16.26
C HIS A 317 -0.60 -0.88 -16.95
N TYR A 318 -1.68 -0.82 -17.73
CA TYR A 318 -2.19 -1.96 -18.49
C TYR A 318 -1.22 -2.44 -19.56
N HIS A 319 -0.54 -1.50 -20.25
CA HIS A 319 0.43 -1.84 -21.29
C HIS A 319 1.75 -2.37 -20.71
N ILE A 320 2.16 -1.90 -19.53
CA ILE A 320 3.34 -2.43 -18.83
C ILE A 320 3.04 -3.81 -18.24
N VAL A 321 1.92 -3.98 -17.53
CA VAL A 321 1.54 -5.22 -16.87
C VAL A 321 0.23 -5.73 -17.45
N LYS A 322 0.32 -6.59 -18.46
CA LYS A 322 -0.85 -7.21 -19.13
C LYS A 322 -1.70 -8.07 -18.18
N ASP A 323 -1.23 -8.28 -16.98
CA ASP A 323 -1.79 -9.17 -15.96
C ASP A 323 -2.20 -8.44 -14.69
N TRP A 324 -2.65 -7.23 -14.83
CA TRP A 324 -3.10 -6.36 -13.75
C TRP A 324 -4.44 -6.85 -13.17
N ALA A 325 -4.37 -7.91 -12.35
CA ALA A 325 -5.55 -8.57 -11.80
C ALA A 325 -5.27 -9.12 -10.39
N TYR A 326 -6.28 -9.10 -9.56
CA TYR A 326 -6.25 -9.54 -8.16
C TYR A 326 -5.29 -8.75 -7.25
N GLY A 327 -5.49 -8.86 -5.96
CA GLY A 327 -4.73 -8.11 -4.97
C GLY A 327 -5.18 -6.64 -4.91
N HIS A 328 -4.22 -5.74 -4.76
CA HIS A 328 -4.50 -4.30 -4.61
C HIS A 328 -4.43 -3.53 -5.94
N THR A 329 -4.40 -4.24 -7.07
CA THR A 329 -4.13 -3.65 -8.37
C THR A 329 -5.12 -2.56 -8.79
N GLY A 330 -6.38 -2.66 -8.39
CA GLY A 330 -7.38 -1.61 -8.64
C GLY A 330 -7.01 -0.29 -7.95
N ALA A 331 -6.81 -0.33 -6.63
CA ALA A 331 -6.43 0.87 -5.86
C ALA A 331 -5.05 1.42 -6.26
N ILE A 332 -4.09 0.53 -6.62
CA ILE A 332 -2.80 0.95 -7.18
C ILE A 332 -2.98 1.65 -8.52
N GLY A 333 -3.86 1.13 -9.39
CA GLY A 333 -4.15 1.73 -10.70
C GLY A 333 -4.72 3.13 -10.59
N GLU A 334 -5.71 3.31 -9.69
CA GLU A 334 -6.26 4.64 -9.36
C GLU A 334 -5.19 5.57 -8.81
N GLY A 335 -4.44 5.11 -7.81
CA GLY A 335 -3.37 5.92 -7.20
C GLY A 335 -2.22 6.22 -8.16
N PHE A 336 -1.91 5.34 -9.11
CA PHE A 336 -0.95 5.62 -10.16
C PHE A 336 -1.48 6.66 -11.16
N GLY A 337 -2.76 6.61 -11.54
CA GLY A 337 -3.41 7.63 -12.36
C GLY A 337 -3.32 9.00 -11.70
N ASP A 338 -3.65 9.10 -10.42
CA ASP A 338 -3.53 10.32 -9.63
C ASP A 338 -2.07 10.83 -9.56
N TYR A 339 -1.11 9.91 -9.33
CA TYR A 339 0.32 10.27 -9.33
C TYR A 339 0.76 10.81 -10.70
N TRP A 340 0.37 10.16 -11.80
CA TRP A 340 0.78 10.55 -13.15
C TRP A 340 0.23 11.93 -13.52
N ALA A 341 -1.04 12.18 -13.22
CA ALA A 341 -1.68 13.48 -13.32
C ALA A 341 -0.96 14.53 -12.46
N GLY A 342 -0.72 14.21 -11.19
CA GLY A 342 -0.05 15.11 -10.24
C GLY A 342 1.41 15.42 -10.63
N SER A 343 2.16 14.46 -11.14
CA SER A 343 3.53 14.68 -11.64
C SER A 343 3.53 15.64 -12.83
N PHE A 344 2.61 15.44 -13.78
CA PHE A 344 2.45 16.36 -14.91
C PHE A 344 2.04 17.77 -14.44
N SER A 345 1.03 17.85 -13.59
CA SER A 345 0.54 19.13 -13.06
C SER A 345 1.65 19.88 -12.32
N PHE A 346 2.43 19.19 -11.49
CA PHE A 346 3.57 19.77 -10.80
C PHE A 346 4.64 20.26 -11.78
N ARG A 347 5.00 19.46 -12.77
CA ARG A 347 6.01 19.83 -13.77
C ARG A 347 5.56 21.03 -14.60
N SER A 348 4.32 21.05 -15.07
CA SER A 348 3.72 22.18 -15.80
C SER A 348 3.74 23.46 -14.98
N GLN A 349 3.29 23.40 -13.74
CA GLN A 349 3.28 24.55 -12.84
C GLN A 349 4.69 24.98 -12.41
N TYR A 350 5.62 24.05 -12.24
CA TYR A 350 7.01 24.34 -11.90
C TYR A 350 7.70 25.17 -13.00
N GLN A 351 7.53 24.82 -14.25
CA GLN A 351 8.05 25.54 -15.40
C GLN A 351 7.43 26.94 -15.50
N ASP A 352 6.13 27.06 -15.30
CA ASP A 352 5.44 28.34 -15.34
C ASP A 352 5.81 29.24 -14.12
N ALA A 353 5.98 28.67 -12.93
CA ALA A 353 6.44 29.40 -11.74
C ALA A 353 7.83 30.02 -11.93
N GLN A 354 8.74 29.36 -12.64
CA GLN A 354 10.06 29.90 -12.97
C GLN A 354 9.95 31.20 -13.80
N THR A 355 8.96 31.30 -14.66
CA THR A 355 8.75 32.44 -15.56
C THR A 355 7.87 33.52 -14.94
N ARG A 356 6.88 33.16 -14.15
CA ARG A 356 5.86 34.09 -13.59
C ARG A 356 6.04 34.39 -12.12
N GLY A 357 6.86 33.62 -11.38
CA GLY A 357 7.12 33.84 -9.95
C GLY A 357 5.90 33.61 -9.05
N GLN A 358 4.96 32.77 -9.45
CA GLN A 358 3.75 32.42 -8.71
C GLN A 358 3.91 31.05 -8.02
N GLU A 359 3.32 30.89 -6.84
CA GLU A 359 3.12 29.59 -6.24
C GLU A 359 1.79 29.00 -6.74
N PHE A 360 1.78 27.71 -7.04
CA PHE A 360 0.64 26.98 -7.57
C PHE A 360 0.16 25.87 -6.64
N GLU A 361 -1.08 25.39 -6.89
CA GLU A 361 -1.63 24.25 -6.17
C GLU A 361 -1.12 22.96 -6.81
N ILE A 362 -0.40 22.16 -6.03
CA ILE A 362 0.21 20.89 -6.49
C ILE A 362 -0.15 19.70 -5.61
N ASP A 363 -0.82 19.92 -4.49
CA ASP A 363 -1.11 18.87 -3.51
C ASP A 363 -2.46 18.18 -3.76
N THR A 364 -3.12 18.48 -4.88
CA THR A 364 -4.42 17.91 -5.29
C THR A 364 -4.49 17.73 -6.80
N VAL A 365 -5.33 16.80 -7.25
CA VAL A 365 -5.71 16.59 -8.65
C VAL A 365 -7.21 16.75 -8.85
N PHE A 366 -7.66 16.92 -10.11
CA PHE A 366 -9.04 17.20 -10.50
C PHE A 366 -9.56 18.51 -9.91
N ASN A 367 -8.74 19.54 -10.00
CA ASN A 367 -9.05 20.81 -9.36
C ASN A 367 -10.21 21.54 -10.02
N TRP A 368 -10.42 21.36 -11.30
CA TRP A 368 -11.56 21.93 -12.01
C TRP A 368 -12.77 21.02 -11.99
N ASP A 369 -12.64 19.78 -12.44
CA ASP A 369 -13.73 18.83 -12.47
C ASP A 369 -14.33 18.62 -11.06
N GLY A 370 -13.49 18.35 -10.07
CA GLY A 370 -13.91 18.15 -8.69
C GLY A 370 -14.50 19.40 -8.00
N TYR A 371 -14.33 20.59 -8.56
CA TYR A 371 -14.84 21.83 -7.95
C TYR A 371 -16.37 21.92 -8.03
N PHE A 372 -16.96 21.51 -9.13
CA PHE A 372 -18.41 21.58 -9.36
C PHE A 372 -19.08 20.21 -9.21
N GLY A 373 -18.31 19.16 -9.12
CA GLY A 373 -18.83 17.80 -9.07
C GLY A 373 -19.81 17.56 -7.90
N VAL A 374 -20.86 16.82 -8.15
CA VAL A 374 -21.84 16.40 -7.13
C VAL A 374 -21.15 15.59 -6.01
N ARG A 375 -19.99 15.05 -6.30
CA ARG A 375 -19.21 14.15 -5.40
C ARG A 375 -18.06 14.85 -4.69
N ASN A 376 -17.71 16.10 -5.05
CA ASN A 376 -16.46 16.72 -4.63
C ASN A 376 -15.27 15.77 -4.87
N THR A 377 -14.94 15.54 -6.14
CA THR A 377 -14.01 14.49 -6.59
C THR A 377 -12.54 14.90 -6.54
N THR A 378 -12.22 16.13 -6.12
CA THR A 378 -10.84 16.54 -5.86
C THR A 378 -10.16 15.54 -4.92
N ARG A 379 -9.03 14.95 -5.36
CA ARG A 379 -8.25 13.99 -4.58
C ARG A 379 -6.97 14.61 -4.05
N SER A 380 -6.57 14.19 -2.85
CA SER A 380 -5.37 14.71 -2.20
C SER A 380 -4.15 13.85 -2.56
N LEU A 381 -3.09 14.51 -3.02
CA LEU A 381 -1.75 13.95 -3.13
C LEU A 381 -0.92 14.16 -1.86
N TRP A 382 -1.52 14.78 -0.83
CA TRP A 382 -0.83 15.17 0.41
C TRP A 382 -1.52 14.66 1.68
N ASN A 383 -2.16 13.49 1.60
CA ASN A 383 -2.83 12.89 2.75
C ASN A 383 -1.81 12.34 3.76
N GLN A 384 -1.43 13.17 4.74
CA GLN A 384 -0.46 12.77 5.78
C GLN A 384 -1.01 11.76 6.79
N ARG A 385 -2.31 11.47 6.76
CA ARG A 385 -2.94 10.48 7.65
C ARG A 385 -2.99 9.09 7.04
N ALA A 386 -2.88 8.99 5.72
CA ALA A 386 -2.94 7.72 5.02
C ALA A 386 -1.95 6.72 5.63
N ARG A 387 -2.45 5.55 6.04
CA ARG A 387 -1.67 4.45 6.61
C ARG A 387 -2.09 3.14 5.97
N TYR A 388 -1.11 2.44 5.48
CA TYR A 388 -1.28 1.12 4.91
C TYR A 388 -1.32 0.05 6.00
N PHE A 389 -2.27 -0.86 5.90
CA PHE A 389 -2.40 -2.02 6.77
C PHE A 389 -2.21 -3.28 5.95
N ARG A 390 -1.17 -4.01 6.24
CA ARG A 390 -0.78 -5.19 5.46
C ARG A 390 -1.87 -6.26 5.36
N GLN A 391 -2.71 -6.38 6.40
CA GLN A 391 -3.79 -7.36 6.47
C GLN A 391 -5.08 -6.89 5.80
N ALA A 392 -5.18 -5.62 5.42
CA ALA A 392 -6.35 -5.09 4.76
C ALA A 392 -6.32 -5.37 3.26
N GLU A 393 -7.51 -5.51 2.69
CA GLU A 393 -7.71 -5.54 1.25
C GLU A 393 -8.10 -4.14 0.77
N TYR A 394 -7.42 -3.67 -0.27
CA TYR A 394 -7.66 -2.36 -0.86
C TYR A 394 -8.26 -2.50 -2.25
N ARG A 395 -9.37 -1.80 -2.46
CA ARG A 395 -10.07 -1.74 -3.73
C ARG A 395 -10.13 -0.31 -4.24
N PRO A 396 -10.33 -0.10 -5.55
CA PRO A 396 -10.47 1.23 -6.09
C PRO A 396 -11.64 1.97 -5.43
N HIS A 397 -11.43 3.23 -5.08
CA HIS A 397 -12.41 4.16 -4.49
C HIS A 397 -12.99 3.72 -3.12
N GLU A 398 -12.42 2.71 -2.49
CA GLU A 398 -12.84 2.26 -1.16
C GLU A 398 -11.91 2.80 -0.07
N SER A 399 -12.51 3.20 1.03
CA SER A 399 -11.76 3.64 2.22
C SER A 399 -11.49 2.48 3.16
N VAL A 400 -10.25 2.40 3.65
CA VAL A 400 -9.85 1.52 4.74
C VAL A 400 -9.43 2.38 5.92
N ALA A 401 -10.03 2.15 7.08
CA ALA A 401 -9.78 2.94 8.29
C ALA A 401 -9.98 4.46 8.11
N GLY A 402 -10.87 4.86 7.20
CA GLY A 402 -11.20 6.26 6.95
C GLY A 402 -10.32 6.95 5.90
N GLU A 403 -9.32 6.25 5.35
CA GLU A 403 -8.42 6.76 4.32
C GLU A 403 -8.69 6.07 2.98
N LEU A 404 -8.69 6.84 1.89
CA LEU A 404 -8.93 6.31 0.56
C LEU A 404 -7.76 5.42 0.11
N GLY A 405 -8.07 4.22 -0.39
CA GLY A 405 -7.05 3.25 -0.82
C GLY A 405 -6.15 3.79 -1.94
N ASP A 406 -6.71 4.58 -2.84
CA ASP A 406 -6.01 5.20 -3.97
C ASP A 406 -4.92 6.17 -3.49
N GLU A 407 -5.23 7.00 -2.48
CA GLU A 407 -4.30 7.97 -1.89
C GLU A 407 -3.13 7.29 -1.15
N LEU A 408 -3.29 6.04 -0.72
CA LEU A 408 -2.18 5.27 -0.12
C LEU A 408 -1.05 4.99 -1.11
N TRP A 409 -1.34 4.96 -2.41
CA TRP A 409 -0.31 4.79 -3.43
C TRP A 409 0.15 6.12 -4.00
N SER A 410 -0.76 7.04 -4.34
CA SER A 410 -0.40 8.34 -4.94
C SER A 410 0.37 9.24 -3.99
N THR A 411 -0.04 9.34 -2.73
CA THR A 411 0.53 10.28 -1.75
C THR A 411 2.02 10.06 -1.47
N PRO A 412 2.50 8.85 -1.10
CA PRO A 412 3.92 8.66 -0.82
C PRO A 412 4.80 8.86 -2.05
N LEU A 413 4.33 8.49 -3.23
CA LEU A 413 5.05 8.74 -4.49
C LEU A 413 5.17 10.24 -4.77
N PHE A 414 4.06 10.99 -4.67
CA PHE A 414 4.06 12.42 -4.92
C PHE A 414 4.91 13.20 -3.90
N GLN A 415 4.81 12.84 -2.62
CA GLN A 415 5.67 13.41 -1.58
C GLN A 415 7.16 13.14 -1.83
N ALA A 416 7.49 11.94 -2.34
CA ALA A 416 8.86 11.60 -2.69
C ALA A 416 9.34 12.36 -3.94
N LEU A 417 8.48 12.50 -4.96
CA LEU A 417 8.76 13.34 -6.14
C LEU A 417 9.05 14.78 -5.72
N LYS A 418 8.18 15.38 -4.90
CA LYS A 418 8.37 16.75 -4.42
C LYS A 418 9.69 16.93 -3.68
N ALA A 419 10.02 16.03 -2.75
CA ALA A 419 11.31 16.06 -2.04
C ALA A 419 12.49 15.88 -3.00
N SER A 420 12.34 15.06 -4.02
CA SER A 420 13.38 14.85 -5.06
C SER A 420 13.60 16.10 -5.92
N VAL A 421 12.53 16.78 -6.29
CA VAL A 421 12.60 18.05 -7.04
C VAL A 421 13.22 19.16 -6.17
N GLU A 422 12.89 19.22 -4.89
CA GLU A 422 13.52 20.15 -3.94
C GLU A 422 15.05 19.92 -3.83
N GLN A 423 15.49 18.66 -3.90
CA GLN A 423 16.91 18.30 -3.76
C GLN A 423 17.70 18.40 -5.07
N TYR A 424 17.11 17.99 -6.20
CA TYR A 424 17.82 17.85 -7.48
C TYR A 424 17.34 18.80 -8.58
N GLY A 425 16.25 19.55 -8.35
CA GLY A 425 15.65 20.43 -9.35
C GLY A 425 14.89 19.70 -10.44
N GLU A 426 14.77 20.34 -11.60
CA GLU A 426 13.92 19.89 -12.71
C GLU A 426 14.23 18.48 -13.23
N VAL A 427 15.52 18.08 -13.21
CA VAL A 427 15.93 16.72 -13.65
C VAL A 427 15.26 15.60 -12.86
N ALA A 428 14.81 15.88 -11.64
CA ALA A 428 14.15 14.90 -10.81
C ALA A 428 12.79 14.44 -11.38
N PHE A 429 12.11 15.25 -12.19
CA PHE A 429 10.88 14.80 -12.82
C PHE A 429 11.11 13.59 -13.75
N GLU A 430 12.07 13.71 -14.68
CA GLU A 430 12.37 12.64 -15.62
C GLU A 430 12.95 11.40 -14.93
N GLU A 431 13.89 11.59 -13.99
CA GLU A 431 14.53 10.51 -13.27
C GLU A 431 13.52 9.76 -12.39
N PHE A 432 12.66 10.49 -11.67
CA PHE A 432 11.69 9.90 -10.76
C PHE A 432 10.52 9.23 -11.50
N ASP A 433 9.95 9.86 -12.53
CA ASP A 433 8.91 9.24 -13.37
C ASP A 433 9.44 7.98 -14.05
N SER A 434 10.72 7.95 -14.46
CA SER A 434 11.36 6.74 -14.97
C SER A 434 11.43 5.62 -13.93
N ILE A 435 11.71 5.94 -12.66
CA ILE A 435 11.69 4.96 -11.55
C ILE A 435 10.28 4.38 -11.39
N VAL A 436 9.25 5.24 -11.38
CA VAL A 436 7.87 4.80 -11.15
C VAL A 436 7.40 3.90 -12.31
N LEU A 437 7.64 4.29 -13.56
CA LEU A 437 7.30 3.47 -14.73
C LEU A 437 8.04 2.12 -14.71
N GLU A 438 9.35 2.14 -14.50
CA GLU A 438 10.17 0.92 -14.47
C GLU A 438 9.76 -0.03 -13.32
N SER A 439 9.31 0.52 -12.19
CA SER A 439 8.94 -0.28 -11.01
C SER A 439 7.76 -1.22 -11.25
N MET A 440 6.92 -0.92 -12.23
CA MET A 440 5.78 -1.75 -12.59
C MET A 440 6.14 -2.96 -13.45
N TYR A 441 7.35 -3.04 -14.00
CA TYR A 441 7.79 -4.24 -14.72
C TYR A 441 8.20 -5.35 -13.75
N GLY A 442 8.03 -6.58 -14.18
CA GLY A 442 8.43 -7.76 -13.42
C GLY A 442 7.48 -8.15 -12.29
N VAL A 443 6.29 -7.59 -12.24
CA VAL A 443 5.22 -7.95 -11.29
C VAL A 443 4.12 -8.73 -11.99
N GLY A 444 3.23 -9.35 -11.23
CA GLY A 444 2.15 -10.18 -11.75
C GLY A 444 0.87 -10.08 -10.93
N ARG A 445 -0.06 -11.00 -11.15
CA ARG A 445 -1.34 -11.09 -10.44
C ARG A 445 -1.13 -11.20 -8.94
N GLY A 446 -2.08 -10.66 -8.17
CA GLY A 446 -2.03 -10.72 -6.72
C GLY A 446 -1.07 -9.74 -6.06
N LEU A 447 -0.53 -8.80 -6.84
CA LEU A 447 0.33 -7.72 -6.36
C LEU A 447 -0.36 -6.93 -5.25
N LYS A 448 0.37 -6.68 -4.16
CA LYS A 448 -0.04 -5.77 -3.09
C LYS A 448 0.80 -4.47 -3.14
N MET A 449 0.29 -3.41 -2.50
CA MET A 449 0.99 -2.11 -2.54
C MET A 449 2.41 -2.17 -2.02
N HIS A 450 2.67 -2.95 -0.97
CA HIS A 450 4.01 -3.09 -0.42
C HIS A 450 4.98 -3.85 -1.33
N ASP A 451 4.48 -4.80 -2.14
CA ASP A 451 5.31 -5.50 -3.12
C ASP A 451 5.78 -4.54 -4.22
N LEU A 452 4.88 -3.63 -4.64
CA LEU A 452 5.23 -2.61 -5.62
C LEU A 452 6.16 -1.54 -5.00
N ALA A 453 5.98 -1.21 -3.72
CA ALA A 453 6.90 -0.33 -3.01
C ALA A 453 8.31 -0.93 -2.94
N GLU A 454 8.45 -2.23 -2.67
CA GLU A 454 9.75 -2.92 -2.71
C GLU A 454 10.36 -2.89 -4.11
N SER A 455 9.54 -3.14 -5.16
CA SER A 455 9.99 -3.01 -6.55
C SER A 455 10.49 -1.59 -6.86
N THR A 456 9.77 -0.58 -6.39
CA THR A 456 10.15 0.84 -6.61
C THR A 456 11.49 1.18 -5.95
N LEU A 457 11.72 0.71 -4.73
CA LEU A 457 13.01 0.89 -4.04
C LEU A 457 14.15 0.19 -4.76
N PHE A 458 13.93 -1.06 -5.20
CA PHE A 458 14.91 -1.81 -5.98
C PHE A 458 15.27 -1.08 -7.27
N VAL A 459 14.28 -0.63 -8.02
CA VAL A 459 14.47 0.08 -9.29
C VAL A 459 15.22 1.38 -9.08
N ALA A 460 14.85 2.18 -8.06
CA ALA A 460 15.56 3.42 -7.74
C ALA A 460 17.06 3.19 -7.48
N GLN A 461 17.41 2.12 -6.76
CA GLN A 461 18.79 1.74 -6.49
C GLN A 461 19.53 1.29 -7.76
N GLN A 462 18.85 0.56 -8.66
CA GLN A 462 19.47 0.07 -9.88
C GLN A 462 19.67 1.16 -10.92
N MET A 463 18.67 2.01 -11.14
CA MET A 463 18.73 3.07 -12.16
C MET A 463 19.61 4.23 -11.74
N TYR A 464 19.52 4.63 -10.48
CA TYR A 464 20.18 5.85 -9.98
C TYR A 464 20.96 5.60 -8.68
N PRO A 465 21.99 4.73 -8.70
CA PRO A 465 22.72 4.33 -7.47
C PRO A 465 23.50 5.47 -6.79
N ASN A 466 23.67 6.61 -7.48
CA ASN A 466 24.37 7.79 -6.97
C ASN A 466 23.40 8.93 -6.57
N ARG A 467 22.09 8.65 -6.55
CA ARG A 467 21.05 9.56 -6.09
C ARG A 467 20.37 8.98 -4.85
N ASP A 468 19.81 9.83 -4.02
CA ASP A 468 19.11 9.43 -2.79
C ASP A 468 17.63 9.07 -3.01
N TYR A 469 17.23 8.79 -4.26
CA TYR A 469 15.81 8.48 -4.57
C TYR A 469 15.28 7.29 -3.78
N ALA A 470 16.07 6.23 -3.64
CA ALA A 470 15.66 5.07 -2.85
C ALA A 470 15.46 5.40 -1.37
N GLU A 471 16.31 6.26 -0.80
CA GLU A 471 16.19 6.68 0.60
C GLU A 471 15.01 7.62 0.81
N ILE A 472 14.78 8.56 -0.12
CA ILE A 472 13.62 9.46 -0.12
C ILE A 472 12.33 8.65 -0.20
N LEU A 473 12.24 7.72 -1.16
CA LEU A 473 11.10 6.81 -1.33
C LEU A 473 10.89 5.96 -0.08
N LYS A 474 11.95 5.32 0.43
CA LYS A 474 11.85 4.50 1.64
C LYS A 474 11.29 5.29 2.80
N HIS A 475 11.77 6.51 3.01
CA HIS A 475 11.26 7.38 4.08
C HIS A 475 9.75 7.66 3.92
N LYS A 476 9.28 7.94 2.71
CA LYS A 476 7.85 8.20 2.47
C LYS A 476 7.02 6.92 2.61
N PHE A 477 7.50 5.81 2.11
CA PHE A 477 6.86 4.51 2.31
C PHE A 477 6.80 4.10 3.79
N ASP A 478 7.85 4.34 4.57
CA ASP A 478 7.86 4.11 6.03
C ASP A 478 6.79 4.95 6.74
N VAL A 479 6.71 6.25 6.40
CA VAL A 479 5.71 7.17 6.97
C VAL A 479 4.29 6.66 6.74
N HIS A 480 4.02 6.07 5.58
CA HIS A 480 2.71 5.55 5.20
C HIS A 480 2.52 4.05 5.45
N GLY A 481 3.51 3.37 6.03
CA GLY A 481 3.44 1.94 6.38
C GLY A 481 3.58 0.98 5.20
N LEU A 482 4.05 1.45 4.04
CA LEU A 482 4.25 0.64 2.83
C LEU A 482 5.60 -0.07 2.80
N ALA A 483 6.65 0.48 3.43
CA ALA A 483 7.93 -0.20 3.50
C ALA A 483 7.81 -1.41 4.43
N ILE A 484 8.24 -2.57 3.93
CA ILE A 484 8.22 -3.81 4.69
C ILE A 484 9.65 -4.14 5.11
N GLU A 485 9.84 -4.13 6.42
CA GLU A 485 11.03 -4.72 7.00
C GLU A 485 10.89 -6.26 6.98
N PRO A 486 11.96 -7.02 6.74
CA PRO A 486 11.89 -8.49 6.69
C PRO A 486 11.50 -9.13 8.01
N PHE A 487 11.67 -8.38 9.10
CA PHE A 487 11.26 -8.79 10.44
C PHE A 487 10.59 -7.65 11.17
N GLU A 488 9.60 -7.99 11.98
CA GLU A 488 9.04 -7.14 13.02
C GLU A 488 9.53 -7.66 14.36
N VAL A 489 10.18 -6.80 15.15
CA VAL A 489 10.59 -7.12 16.51
C VAL A 489 9.80 -6.25 17.47
N GLU A 490 8.98 -6.88 18.27
CA GLU A 490 8.10 -6.20 19.19
C GLU A 490 8.40 -6.57 20.63
N VAL A 491 8.23 -5.60 21.51
CA VAL A 491 8.17 -5.78 22.96
C VAL A 491 6.82 -5.31 23.45
N ALA A 492 6.22 -6.06 24.37
CA ALA A 492 4.88 -5.74 24.86
C ALA A 492 4.83 -4.35 25.51
N ASN A 493 5.92 -3.93 26.15
CA ASN A 493 6.06 -2.62 26.77
C ASN A 493 7.53 -2.16 26.73
N ARG A 494 7.77 -0.92 26.33
CA ARG A 494 9.10 -0.33 26.33
C ARG A 494 9.62 0.01 27.75
N TYR A 495 8.72 0.16 28.73
CA TYR A 495 9.07 0.33 30.13
C TYR A 495 9.20 -1.04 30.77
N VAL A 496 10.40 -1.43 31.13
CA VAL A 496 10.71 -2.81 31.50
C VAL A 496 10.96 -2.96 32.99
N ASP A 497 10.37 -4.01 33.58
CA ASP A 497 10.67 -4.41 34.94
C ASP A 497 12.00 -5.20 35.00
N PRO A 498 13.07 -4.64 35.57
CA PRO A 498 14.38 -5.30 35.54
C PRO A 498 14.46 -6.67 36.23
N ASN A 499 13.47 -7.02 37.02
CA ASN A 499 13.42 -8.31 37.70
C ASN A 499 12.69 -9.40 36.93
N LYS A 500 12.19 -9.06 35.75
CA LYS A 500 11.51 -9.99 34.87
C LYS A 500 12.28 -10.12 33.56
N PRO A 501 12.30 -11.30 32.95
CA PRO A 501 12.79 -11.41 31.57
C PRO A 501 11.93 -10.55 30.65
N LEU A 502 12.57 -9.92 29.67
CA LEU A 502 11.91 -9.20 28.60
C LEU A 502 11.38 -10.21 27.58
N ALA A 503 10.07 -10.21 27.40
CA ALA A 503 9.44 -10.96 26.31
C ALA A 503 9.56 -10.15 25.01
N ILE A 504 10.18 -10.75 24.01
CA ILE A 504 10.40 -10.19 22.69
C ILE A 504 9.74 -11.13 21.68
N GLU A 505 8.87 -10.59 20.87
CA GLU A 505 8.25 -11.31 19.76
C GLU A 505 8.92 -10.89 18.46
N LEU A 506 9.38 -11.87 17.71
CA LEU A 506 9.98 -11.69 16.40
C LEU A 506 9.10 -12.37 15.36
N TYR A 507 8.70 -11.60 14.37
CA TYR A 507 7.87 -12.07 13.26
C TYR A 507 8.61 -11.85 11.95
N PRO A 508 8.93 -12.91 11.19
CA PRO A 508 9.33 -12.75 9.82
C PRO A 508 8.11 -12.25 9.01
N THR A 509 8.29 -11.17 8.31
CA THR A 509 7.26 -10.62 7.41
C THR A 509 7.21 -11.40 6.11
N LEU A 510 8.30 -12.08 5.78
CA LEU A 510 8.45 -12.96 4.62
C LEU A 510 8.87 -14.36 5.08
N ARG A 511 8.55 -15.38 4.30
CA ARG A 511 8.97 -16.74 4.61
C ARG A 511 10.49 -16.86 4.45
N THR A 512 11.17 -17.27 5.50
CA THR A 512 12.62 -17.48 5.52
C THR A 512 12.94 -18.95 5.71
N ALA A 513 14.04 -19.42 5.08
CA ALA A 513 14.50 -20.80 5.22
C ALA A 513 15.18 -21.01 6.59
N GLN A 514 16.02 -20.06 7.00
CA GLN A 514 16.75 -20.10 8.26
C GLN A 514 17.05 -18.68 8.73
N VAL A 515 17.03 -18.47 10.03
CA VAL A 515 17.46 -17.23 10.71
C VAL A 515 18.46 -17.54 11.80
N ASP A 516 19.58 -16.82 11.77
CA ASP A 516 20.56 -16.73 12.84
C ASP A 516 20.56 -15.31 13.36
N GLY A 517 20.24 -15.11 14.62
CA GLY A 517 20.09 -13.75 15.13
C GLY A 517 20.71 -13.55 16.50
N GLN A 518 20.90 -12.28 16.83
CA GLN A 518 21.36 -11.84 18.13
C GLN A 518 20.60 -10.60 18.59
N ILE A 519 20.11 -10.64 19.81
CA ILE A 519 19.56 -9.48 20.51
C ILE A 519 20.60 -9.02 21.53
N ASN A 520 21.00 -7.76 21.42
CA ASN A 520 21.92 -7.12 22.36
C ASN A 520 21.17 -6.06 23.16
N ILE A 521 21.08 -6.22 24.48
CA ILE A 521 20.51 -5.22 25.38
C ILE A 521 21.66 -4.68 26.23
N SER A 522 22.10 -3.45 25.93
CA SER A 522 23.32 -2.89 26.50
C SER A 522 24.52 -3.84 26.26
N LYS A 523 25.04 -4.45 27.32
CA LYS A 523 26.18 -5.37 27.24
C LYS A 523 25.81 -6.85 27.18
N LEU A 524 24.53 -7.16 27.36
CA LEU A 524 24.04 -8.54 27.32
C LEU A 524 23.77 -8.94 25.87
N LYS A 525 24.13 -10.18 25.55
CA LYS A 525 23.96 -10.76 24.22
C LYS A 525 23.09 -12.02 24.33
N GLN A 526 22.01 -12.04 23.61
CA GLN A 526 21.09 -13.17 23.54
C GLN A 526 21.07 -13.69 22.09
N PRO A 527 21.82 -14.76 21.76
CA PRO A 527 21.73 -15.39 20.44
C PRO A 527 20.46 -16.23 20.32
N PHE A 528 19.95 -16.35 19.13
CA PHE A 528 18.88 -17.26 18.77
C PHE A 528 19.09 -17.82 17.35
N VAL A 529 18.61 -19.03 17.13
CA VAL A 529 18.60 -19.69 15.82
C VAL A 529 17.23 -20.32 15.66
N SER A 530 16.66 -20.20 14.48
CA SER A 530 15.41 -20.84 14.15
C SER A 530 15.38 -21.32 12.72
N ASP A 531 14.86 -22.52 12.50
CA ASP A 531 14.42 -23.02 11.19
C ASP A 531 13.10 -22.34 10.80
N PRO A 532 12.57 -22.53 9.58
CA PRO A 532 11.54 -21.66 9.00
C PRO A 532 10.46 -21.24 9.98
N VAL A 533 10.36 -19.95 10.18
CA VAL A 533 9.70 -19.35 11.35
C VAL A 533 8.40 -18.69 10.94
N ASN A 534 7.34 -19.01 11.65
CA ASN A 534 6.12 -18.21 11.62
C ASN A 534 6.15 -17.12 12.70
N GLN A 535 6.72 -17.43 13.85
CA GLN A 535 6.85 -16.54 15.01
C GLN A 535 7.89 -17.12 15.95
N LEU A 536 8.70 -16.27 16.57
CA LEU A 536 9.67 -16.66 17.58
C LEU A 536 9.51 -15.77 18.81
N SER A 537 9.18 -16.39 19.94
CA SER A 537 9.15 -15.73 21.24
C SER A 537 10.50 -15.93 21.93
N ILE A 538 11.15 -14.83 22.31
CA ILE A 538 12.47 -14.81 22.94
C ILE A 538 12.33 -14.19 24.33
N GLU A 539 12.81 -14.86 25.34
CA GLU A 539 12.99 -14.29 26.68
C GLU A 539 14.43 -13.81 26.86
N ALA A 540 14.62 -12.52 27.01
CA ALA A 540 15.92 -11.92 27.20
C ALA A 540 16.08 -11.39 28.64
N ALA A 541 17.24 -11.67 29.24
CA ALA A 541 17.59 -11.06 30.50
C ALA A 541 17.88 -9.56 30.32
N LEU A 542 17.52 -8.74 31.30
CA LEU A 542 17.87 -7.33 31.30
C LEU A 542 19.23 -7.09 32.00
N PRO A 543 20.00 -6.08 31.56
CA PRO A 543 21.29 -5.77 32.18
C PRO A 543 21.08 -5.33 33.64
N SER A 544 21.98 -5.73 34.52
CA SER A 544 22.00 -5.24 35.90
C SER A 544 22.85 -3.99 36.03
N GLY A 545 22.44 -3.10 36.95
CA GLY A 545 23.21 -1.90 37.30
C GLY A 545 22.97 -0.69 36.40
N GLU A 546 21.98 -0.75 35.53
CA GLU A 546 21.52 0.43 34.78
C GLU A 546 20.78 1.39 35.74
N VAL A 547 20.76 2.66 35.38
CA VAL A 547 20.10 3.69 36.19
C VAL A 547 18.58 3.57 36.01
N CYS A 548 17.86 3.50 37.10
CA CYS A 548 16.41 3.44 37.06
C CYS A 548 15.82 4.68 36.38
N GLY A 549 14.93 4.49 35.39
CA GLY A 549 14.38 5.54 34.53
C GLY A 549 15.28 5.97 33.38
N SER A 550 16.41 5.28 33.13
CA SER A 550 17.26 5.55 31.98
C SER A 550 16.83 4.78 30.73
N ALA A 551 17.19 5.34 29.58
CA ALA A 551 17.05 4.66 28.30
C ALA A 551 18.17 3.62 28.14
N VAL A 552 17.79 2.45 27.65
CA VAL A 552 18.68 1.32 27.34
C VAL A 552 18.45 0.91 25.90
N THR A 553 19.49 0.82 25.11
CA THR A 553 19.40 0.42 23.72
C THR A 553 19.32 -1.10 23.58
N MET A 554 18.34 -1.57 22.83
CA MET A 554 18.21 -2.94 22.35
C MET A 554 18.50 -2.97 20.86
N ASN A 555 19.55 -3.68 20.45
CA ASN A 555 19.91 -3.90 19.08
C ASN A 555 19.62 -5.35 18.67
N THR A 556 18.76 -5.52 17.70
CA THR A 556 18.50 -6.81 17.07
C THR A 556 19.25 -6.89 15.76
N SER A 557 20.00 -7.97 15.56
CA SER A 557 20.71 -8.25 14.30
C SER A 557 20.36 -9.67 13.87
N ILE A 558 19.92 -9.84 12.63
CA ILE A 558 19.46 -11.11 12.08
C ILE A 558 20.12 -11.36 10.74
N ASP A 559 20.85 -12.46 10.65
CA ASP A 559 21.29 -13.03 9.38
C ASP A 559 20.24 -14.02 8.90
N TYR A 560 19.71 -13.85 7.69
CA TYR A 560 18.61 -14.64 7.17
C TYR A 560 18.75 -14.94 5.70
N ARG A 561 18.05 -15.98 5.23
CA ARG A 561 17.91 -16.34 3.81
C ARG A 561 16.46 -16.68 3.51
N TYR A 562 15.98 -16.28 2.34
CA TYR A 562 14.65 -16.68 1.88
C TYR A 562 14.61 -18.14 1.41
N SER A 563 15.70 -18.66 0.90
CA SER A 563 15.88 -20.07 0.56
C SER A 563 17.35 -20.49 0.68
N ASP A 564 17.61 -21.78 0.65
CA ASP A 564 18.98 -22.32 0.74
C ASP A 564 19.86 -21.94 -0.46
N THR A 565 19.26 -21.51 -1.57
CA THR A 565 19.96 -21.10 -2.80
C THR A 565 20.31 -19.62 -2.82
N LEU A 566 19.81 -18.82 -1.87
CA LEU A 566 19.99 -17.38 -1.84
C LEU A 566 21.07 -16.93 -0.83
N LYS A 567 21.64 -15.74 -1.08
CA LYS A 567 22.59 -15.10 -0.15
C LYS A 567 21.93 -14.86 1.19
N SER A 568 22.74 -15.07 2.23
CA SER A 568 22.43 -14.51 3.53
C SER A 568 22.40 -12.98 3.44
N LYS A 569 21.34 -12.41 3.94
CA LYS A 569 21.17 -10.97 4.16
C LYS A 569 21.32 -10.69 5.64
N ASN A 570 21.72 -9.48 6.01
CA ASN A 570 21.73 -9.01 7.39
C ASN A 570 20.69 -7.91 7.54
N TRP A 571 19.86 -8.04 8.57
CA TRP A 571 18.89 -7.01 8.98
C TRP A 571 19.18 -6.58 10.41
N GLN A 572 19.02 -5.30 10.69
CA GLN A 572 19.28 -4.71 11.99
C GLN A 572 18.19 -3.73 12.38
N GLN A 573 17.78 -3.80 13.64
CA GLN A 573 16.84 -2.84 14.24
C GLN A 573 17.36 -2.38 15.59
N GLU A 574 17.31 -1.07 15.82
CA GLU A 574 17.54 -0.46 17.12
C GLU A 574 16.21 -0.09 17.77
N SER A 575 16.03 -0.46 19.02
CA SER A 575 14.88 -0.10 19.83
C SER A 575 15.33 0.45 21.18
N THR A 576 14.58 1.42 21.72
CA THR A 576 14.86 2.00 23.02
C THR A 576 13.91 1.44 24.06
N LEU A 577 14.47 0.86 25.11
CA LEU A 577 13.77 0.43 26.32
C LEU A 577 14.00 1.44 27.44
N ILE A 578 13.07 1.57 28.35
CA ILE A 578 13.22 2.38 29.57
C ILE A 578 13.31 1.44 30.77
N TYR A 579 14.42 1.53 31.49
CA TYR A 579 14.73 0.65 32.60
C TYR A 579 13.95 1.05 33.87
N GLY A 580 12.96 0.26 34.23
CA GLY A 580 12.04 0.50 35.35
C GLY A 580 10.64 0.94 34.91
N LEU A 581 9.69 0.76 35.77
CA LEU A 581 8.29 1.12 35.58
C LEU A 581 7.99 2.51 36.17
N PRO A 582 7.35 3.42 35.41
CA PRO A 582 6.94 4.73 35.93
C PRO A 582 5.91 4.58 37.06
N VAL A 583 6.00 5.40 38.10
CA VAL A 583 5.02 5.47 39.19
C VAL A 583 4.32 6.82 39.13
N LEU A 584 3.05 6.79 38.78
CA LEU A 584 2.18 7.97 38.76
C LEU A 584 1.78 8.36 40.17
N GLU A 585 1.77 9.65 40.49
CA GLU A 585 1.26 10.16 41.76
C GLU A 585 -0.27 10.12 41.85
N SER A 586 -0.96 10.06 40.72
CA SER A 586 -2.41 9.93 40.66
C SER A 586 -2.87 8.48 40.65
N ASP A 587 -4.08 8.24 41.14
CA ASP A 587 -4.70 6.92 41.09
C ASP A 587 -5.02 6.53 39.64
N ILE A 588 -4.59 5.32 39.22
CA ILE A 588 -5.02 4.69 37.99
C ILE A 588 -6.46 4.20 38.17
N LYS A 589 -7.37 4.69 37.34
CA LYS A 589 -8.79 4.32 37.41
C LYS A 589 -9.05 3.02 36.66
N GLU A 590 -9.74 2.11 37.36
CA GLU A 590 -10.35 0.94 36.73
C GLU A 590 -11.65 1.36 36.07
N VAL A 591 -11.75 1.07 34.78
CA VAL A 591 -12.87 1.48 33.92
C VAL A 591 -13.67 0.27 33.45
N SER A 592 -12.99 -0.80 33.03
CA SER A 592 -13.56 -2.05 32.52
C SER A 592 -14.72 -1.83 31.52
N SER A 593 -14.50 -0.97 30.56
CA SER A 593 -15.53 -0.46 29.66
C SER A 593 -15.38 -1.00 28.25
N TYR A 594 -16.46 -1.59 27.74
CA TYR A 594 -16.56 -2.05 26.37
C TYR A 594 -16.31 -0.92 25.35
N LEU A 595 -15.54 -1.21 24.32
CA LEU A 595 -15.30 -0.33 23.17
C LEU A 595 -16.21 -0.79 22.02
N PRO A 596 -17.05 0.09 21.49
CA PRO A 596 -17.94 -0.28 20.39
C PRO A 596 -17.13 -0.48 19.12
N ASP A 597 -17.46 -1.53 18.40
CA ASP A 597 -16.92 -1.85 17.08
C ASP A 597 -17.49 -0.91 16.00
N SER A 598 -16.76 -0.72 14.95
CA SER A 598 -17.23 -0.09 13.71
C SER A 598 -18.34 -0.95 13.08
N ARG A 599 -19.24 -0.32 12.36
CA ARG A 599 -20.35 -1.03 11.69
C ARG A 599 -20.74 -0.35 10.40
N LEU A 600 -21.38 -1.08 9.51
CA LEU A 600 -21.99 -0.49 8.33
C LEU A 600 -23.39 0.04 8.63
N SER A 601 -23.72 1.20 8.08
CA SER A 601 -25.07 1.75 8.06
C SER A 601 -25.98 0.93 7.13
N SER A 602 -27.29 1.24 7.15
CA SER A 602 -28.23 0.65 6.19
C SER A 602 -27.95 1.01 4.72
N THR A 603 -27.07 2.00 4.49
CA THR A 603 -26.63 2.45 3.17
C THR A 603 -25.17 2.06 2.88
N ASN A 604 -24.64 1.06 3.59
CA ASN A 604 -23.25 0.57 3.48
C ASN A 604 -22.14 1.59 3.78
N GLN A 605 -22.49 2.69 4.47
CA GLN A 605 -21.49 3.65 4.90
C GLN A 605 -20.90 3.23 6.25
N PRO A 606 -19.57 3.31 6.45
CA PRO A 606 -18.94 2.98 7.72
C PRO A 606 -19.37 3.95 8.83
N ILE A 607 -19.74 3.39 9.96
CA ILE A 607 -20.00 4.11 11.20
C ILE A 607 -18.91 3.70 12.18
N VAL A 608 -18.03 4.63 12.50
CA VAL A 608 -16.93 4.42 13.44
C VAL A 608 -17.47 4.09 14.83
N GLY A 609 -16.95 3.03 15.44
CA GLY A 609 -17.15 2.76 16.86
C GLY A 609 -16.44 3.83 17.67
N PHE A 610 -17.13 4.55 18.57
CA PHE A 610 -16.54 5.68 19.25
C PHE A 610 -16.93 5.73 20.72
N LYS A 611 -15.94 6.00 21.60
CA LYS A 611 -16.17 6.18 23.02
C LYS A 611 -15.22 7.18 23.66
N THR A 612 -15.74 7.92 24.65
CA THR A 612 -15.00 8.95 25.36
C THR A 612 -14.94 8.66 26.84
N PHE A 613 -13.79 8.93 27.45
CA PHE A 613 -13.53 8.78 28.89
C PHE A 613 -12.94 10.07 29.44
N ASN A 614 -13.38 10.48 30.63
CA ASN A 614 -12.92 11.71 31.26
C ASN A 614 -12.09 11.39 32.52
N PHE A 615 -11.03 12.17 32.70
CA PHE A 615 -10.17 12.11 33.87
C PHE A 615 -9.90 13.53 34.38
N SER A 616 -10.23 13.79 35.63
CA SER A 616 -9.99 15.12 36.22
C SER A 616 -8.80 15.05 37.16
N LEU A 617 -7.80 15.86 36.86
CA LEU A 617 -6.69 16.14 37.76
C LEU A 617 -6.99 17.40 38.55
N ASN A 618 -6.94 17.29 39.88
CA ASN A 618 -7.11 18.40 40.79
C ASN A 618 -5.87 18.38 41.72
N GLY A 619 -5.02 19.34 41.61
CA GLY A 619 -3.79 19.38 42.39
C GLY A 619 -2.99 20.65 42.20
N THR A 620 -1.70 20.56 42.24
CA THR A 620 -0.77 21.69 42.09
C THR A 620 -0.87 22.36 40.71
N ALA A 621 -0.63 23.65 40.64
CA ALA A 621 -0.64 24.42 39.35
C ALA A 621 0.60 24.13 38.53
N GLU A 622 0.84 22.86 38.24
CA GLU A 622 1.99 22.40 37.47
C GLU A 622 1.71 22.41 35.98
N LEU A 623 2.77 22.68 35.24
CA LEU A 623 2.78 22.57 33.78
C LEU A 623 3.36 21.21 33.40
N ALA A 624 2.91 20.66 32.30
CA ALA A 624 3.43 19.43 31.75
C ALA A 624 4.92 19.61 31.37
N ASP A 625 5.76 18.86 32.03
CA ASP A 625 7.21 18.77 31.82
C ASP A 625 7.63 17.31 31.71
N ASP A 626 8.90 17.01 31.76
CA ASP A 626 9.45 15.67 31.66
C ASP A 626 8.91 14.68 32.73
N SER A 627 8.27 15.16 33.78
CA SER A 627 7.61 14.32 34.79
C SER A 627 6.17 13.93 34.40
N PHE A 628 5.56 14.56 33.40
CA PHE A 628 4.20 14.20 32.98
C PHE A 628 4.16 12.83 32.29
N GLY A 629 3.17 12.02 32.63
CA GLY A 629 2.94 10.72 32.02
C GLY A 629 1.52 10.21 32.15
N LEU A 630 1.24 9.16 31.43
CA LEU A 630 -0.02 8.44 31.51
C LEU A 630 0.20 6.93 31.44
N TYR A 631 -0.74 6.19 32.03
CA TYR A 631 -0.88 4.74 31.91
C TYR A 631 -2.15 4.41 31.14
N LEU A 632 -2.07 3.40 30.28
CA LEU A 632 -3.17 2.95 29.46
C LEU A 632 -3.18 1.42 29.40
N ASP A 633 -4.34 0.81 29.61
CA ASP A 633 -4.58 -0.62 29.51
C ASP A 633 -5.83 -0.86 28.67
N ILE A 634 -5.61 -1.21 27.41
CA ILE A 634 -6.63 -1.55 26.43
C ILE A 634 -6.45 -3.00 26.02
N ASP A 635 -7.53 -3.76 26.10
CA ASP A 635 -7.63 -5.11 25.53
C ASP A 635 -8.39 -5.03 24.21
N HIS A 636 -7.74 -5.35 23.12
CA HIS A 636 -8.33 -5.38 21.78
C HIS A 636 -7.55 -6.35 20.89
N PRO A 637 -8.20 -7.29 20.17
CA PRO A 637 -7.51 -8.29 19.34
C PRO A 637 -6.65 -7.67 18.25
N ARG A 638 -7.05 -6.52 17.69
CA ARG A 638 -6.34 -5.79 16.63
C ARG A 638 -6.21 -4.33 16.99
N LEU A 639 -5.10 -3.94 17.60
CA LEU A 639 -4.84 -2.53 17.95
C LEU A 639 -4.76 -1.61 16.72
N SER A 640 -4.46 -2.16 15.55
CA SER A 640 -4.47 -1.41 14.28
C SER A 640 -5.86 -0.87 13.90
N ASP A 641 -6.92 -1.41 14.47
CA ASP A 641 -8.27 -0.92 14.21
C ASP A 641 -8.56 0.39 14.95
N LEU A 642 -7.74 0.70 15.97
CA LEU A 642 -7.99 1.78 16.91
C LEU A 642 -7.18 3.06 16.63
N VAL A 643 -7.85 4.19 16.80
CA VAL A 643 -7.20 5.48 17.09
C VAL A 643 -7.52 5.87 18.51
N VAL A 644 -6.48 6.12 19.31
CA VAL A 644 -6.59 6.51 20.72
C VAL A 644 -6.03 7.91 20.87
N THR A 645 -6.91 8.90 21.08
CA THR A 645 -6.54 10.32 21.17
C THR A 645 -6.69 10.81 22.60
N LEU A 646 -5.64 11.42 23.15
CA LEU A 646 -5.68 12.16 24.40
C LEU A 646 -5.89 13.65 24.14
N ILE A 647 -6.80 14.26 24.89
CA ILE A 647 -7.15 15.68 24.75
C ILE A 647 -6.91 16.37 26.08
N SER A 648 -6.08 17.41 26.05
CA SER A 648 -5.76 18.21 27.23
C SER A 648 -6.92 19.11 27.66
N PRO A 649 -6.88 19.70 28.89
CA PRO A 649 -7.84 20.71 29.32
C PRO A 649 -7.90 21.96 28.42
N ARG A 650 -6.84 22.23 27.68
CA ARG A 650 -6.79 23.33 26.67
C ARG A 650 -7.37 22.94 25.31
N GLY A 651 -7.65 21.66 25.10
CA GLY A 651 -8.16 21.14 23.84
C GLY A 651 -7.09 20.66 22.86
N THR A 652 -5.81 20.66 23.23
CA THR A 652 -4.73 20.07 22.44
C THR A 652 -4.96 18.57 22.32
N ARG A 653 -4.90 18.06 21.08
CA ARG A 653 -5.19 16.67 20.72
C ARG A 653 -3.89 15.97 20.34
N VAL A 654 -3.69 14.77 20.87
CA VAL A 654 -2.54 13.91 20.57
C VAL A 654 -3.01 12.48 20.38
N ASP A 655 -2.70 11.88 19.25
CA ASP A 655 -3.00 10.48 18.98
C ASP A 655 -1.88 9.61 19.58
N LEU A 656 -2.21 8.96 20.70
CA LEU A 656 -1.30 8.05 21.43
C LEU A 656 -1.05 6.76 20.64
N LEU A 657 -2.12 6.24 20.05
CA LEU A 657 -2.12 5.12 19.13
C LEU A 657 -2.92 5.56 17.91
N ASN A 658 -2.31 5.44 16.74
CA ASN A 658 -2.96 5.74 15.48
C ASN A 658 -2.72 4.56 14.56
N HIS A 659 -3.70 3.64 14.50
CA HIS A 659 -3.64 2.43 13.70
C HIS A 659 -2.32 1.65 13.88
N LYS A 660 -1.84 1.57 15.12
CA LYS A 660 -0.56 0.93 15.42
C LYS A 660 -0.62 -0.55 15.06
N SER A 661 0.11 -0.94 14.03
CA SER A 661 0.32 -2.34 13.74
C SER A 661 1.12 -2.96 14.89
N THR A 662 0.52 -3.91 15.57
CA THR A 662 1.17 -4.74 16.60
C THR A 662 0.46 -6.08 16.63
N ARG A 663 1.22 -7.13 16.96
CA ARG A 663 0.68 -8.48 17.10
C ARG A 663 0.30 -8.83 18.52
N PHE A 664 0.61 -7.96 19.49
CA PHE A 664 0.06 -8.09 20.80
C PHE A 664 -1.42 -7.74 20.82
N ALA A 665 -2.22 -8.61 21.40
CA ALA A 665 -3.62 -8.31 21.70
C ALA A 665 -3.67 -7.25 22.79
N GLY A 666 -4.00 -6.01 22.41
CA GLY A 666 -4.12 -4.91 23.34
C GLY A 666 -2.81 -4.14 23.60
N PHE A 667 -2.93 -3.11 24.40
CA PHE A 667 -1.84 -2.27 24.86
C PHE A 667 -1.93 -2.12 26.38
N ASN A 668 -0.84 -2.44 27.07
CA ASN A 668 -0.72 -2.25 28.51
C ASN A 668 0.63 -1.59 28.82
N GLY A 669 0.62 -0.29 29.06
CA GLY A 669 1.88 0.42 29.21
C GLY A 669 1.73 1.90 29.56
N TYR A 670 2.87 2.57 29.50
CA TYR A 670 3.00 3.99 29.82
C TYR A 670 3.40 4.80 28.60
N PHE A 671 3.06 6.08 28.63
CA PHE A 671 3.67 7.13 27.84
C PHE A 671 4.18 8.21 28.80
N THR A 672 5.37 8.75 28.56
CA THR A 672 5.94 9.83 29.38
C THR A 672 6.45 10.95 28.47
N LEU A 673 6.29 12.20 28.91
CA LEU A 673 6.77 13.35 28.14
C LEU A 673 8.31 13.33 27.99
N LYS A 674 9.00 12.72 28.95
CA LYS A 674 10.46 12.55 28.90
C LYS A 674 10.94 11.64 27.77
N HIS A 675 10.20 10.59 27.46
CA HIS A 675 10.69 9.51 26.59
C HIS A 675 9.82 9.27 25.34
N ASP A 676 8.62 9.83 25.28
CA ASP A 676 7.68 9.63 24.19
C ASP A 676 7.35 10.95 23.50
N PRO A 677 8.04 11.26 22.37
CA PRO A 677 7.85 12.53 21.63
C PRO A 677 6.41 12.79 21.19
N VAL A 678 5.58 11.75 21.11
CA VAL A 678 4.15 11.90 20.80
C VAL A 678 3.44 12.83 21.79
N LEU A 679 3.94 12.95 23.03
CA LEU A 679 3.39 13.85 24.05
C LEU A 679 3.94 15.28 24.01
N ASP A 680 4.93 15.59 23.17
CA ASP A 680 5.55 16.94 23.08
C ASP A 680 4.55 18.09 22.91
N PRO A 681 3.42 17.93 22.19
CA PRO A 681 2.42 18.99 22.07
C PRO A 681 1.82 19.46 23.40
N PHE A 682 1.88 18.65 24.46
CA PHE A 682 1.40 19.02 25.80
C PHE A 682 2.42 19.81 26.62
N LYS A 683 3.67 19.87 26.20
CA LYS A 683 4.75 20.51 26.95
C LYS A 683 4.43 21.97 27.28
N GLY A 684 4.47 22.29 28.58
CA GLY A 684 4.13 23.62 29.08
C GLY A 684 2.64 23.91 29.20
N GLU A 685 1.76 22.95 28.95
CA GLU A 685 0.33 23.10 29.24
C GLU A 685 0.02 22.76 30.71
N PRO A 686 -1.04 23.37 31.31
CA PRO A 686 -1.50 23.00 32.64
C PRO A 686 -1.95 21.53 32.68
N ILE A 687 -1.40 20.75 33.61
CA ILE A 687 -1.84 19.36 33.83
C ILE A 687 -3.17 19.27 34.59
N ASN A 688 -3.51 20.30 35.38
CA ASN A 688 -4.78 20.38 36.11
C ASN A 688 -5.95 20.66 35.18
N GLY A 689 -7.05 19.98 35.40
CA GLY A 689 -8.28 20.13 34.64
C GLY A 689 -8.88 18.81 34.19
N SER A 690 -9.79 18.90 33.24
CA SER A 690 -10.47 17.73 32.68
C SER A 690 -9.77 17.26 31.41
N TRP A 691 -9.13 16.13 31.49
CA TRP A 691 -8.56 15.41 30.37
C TRP A 691 -9.60 14.47 29.75
N ARG A 692 -9.52 14.25 28.44
CA ARG A 692 -10.43 13.38 27.72
C ARG A 692 -9.64 12.39 26.86
N LEU A 693 -9.95 11.11 27.02
CA LEU A 693 -9.44 10.03 26.17
C LEU A 693 -10.57 9.64 25.22
N GLU A 694 -10.31 9.76 23.93
CA GLU A 694 -11.20 9.30 22.85
C GLU A 694 -10.62 8.05 22.25
N ILE A 695 -11.45 7.01 22.12
CA ILE A 695 -11.08 5.76 21.46
C ILE A 695 -12.07 5.54 20.32
N ALA A 696 -11.55 5.47 19.11
CA ALA A 696 -12.29 5.24 17.89
C ALA A 696 -11.84 3.93 17.25
N ASP A 697 -12.80 3.08 16.88
CA ASP A 697 -12.60 1.84 16.16
C ASP A 697 -13.12 2.01 14.74
N TYR A 698 -12.22 1.87 13.76
CA TYR A 698 -12.50 2.13 12.36
C TYR A 698 -12.80 0.86 11.55
N VAL A 699 -12.48 -0.33 12.08
CA VAL A 699 -12.57 -1.59 11.33
C VAL A 699 -13.54 -2.55 12.00
N ASN A 700 -14.53 -2.99 11.24
CA ASN A 700 -15.55 -3.91 11.72
C ASN A 700 -14.99 -5.33 11.97
N GLY A 701 -15.49 -6.00 12.98
CA GLY A 701 -15.33 -7.43 13.23
C GLY A 701 -14.68 -7.80 14.54
N GLU A 702 -14.02 -6.86 15.24
CA GLU A 702 -13.39 -7.11 16.53
C GLU A 702 -13.85 -6.08 17.56
N THR A 703 -13.82 -6.46 18.82
CA THR A 703 -14.24 -5.58 19.93
C THR A 703 -13.25 -5.64 21.07
N GLY A 704 -13.17 -4.57 21.85
CA GLY A 704 -12.24 -4.47 22.93
C GLY A 704 -12.80 -3.85 24.21
N HIS A 705 -11.93 -3.63 25.16
CA HIS A 705 -12.22 -3.00 26.44
C HIS A 705 -11.10 -2.03 26.84
N LEU A 706 -11.48 -0.86 27.33
CA LEU A 706 -10.58 -0.06 28.15
C LEU A 706 -10.67 -0.58 29.59
N ASN A 707 -9.60 -1.21 30.05
CA ASN A 707 -9.54 -1.79 31.40
C ASN A 707 -9.20 -0.72 32.44
N LYS A 708 -8.09 0.01 32.20
CA LYS A 708 -7.57 1.02 33.14
C LYS A 708 -6.92 2.16 32.39
N TRP A 709 -6.96 3.33 32.98
CA TRP A 709 -6.13 4.44 32.57
C TRP A 709 -5.95 5.48 33.68
N GLY A 710 -4.87 6.22 33.59
CA GLY A 710 -4.57 7.31 34.52
C GLY A 710 -3.48 8.20 33.96
N LEU A 711 -3.45 9.45 34.39
CA LEU A 711 -2.41 10.40 33.96
C LEU A 711 -2.05 11.30 35.15
N GLY A 712 -0.83 11.84 35.12
CA GLY A 712 -0.35 12.68 36.22
C GLY A 712 1.16 12.86 36.19
N THR A 713 1.72 13.27 37.32
CA THR A 713 3.15 13.42 37.51
C THR A 713 3.78 12.07 37.87
N ILE A 714 4.90 11.75 37.27
CA ILE A 714 5.72 10.59 37.61
C ILE A 714 6.66 10.98 38.72
N SER A 715 6.49 10.37 39.88
CA SER A 715 7.32 10.64 41.07
C SER A 715 8.65 9.92 41.04
N LYS A 716 8.70 8.74 40.46
CA LYS A 716 9.88 7.88 40.40
C LYS A 716 9.68 6.79 39.32
N TYR A 717 10.79 6.09 39.08
CA TYR A 717 10.74 4.79 38.37
C TYR A 717 11.03 3.69 39.39
N GLU A 718 10.31 2.57 39.32
CA GLU A 718 10.55 1.38 40.17
C GLU A 718 11.31 0.33 39.34
N CYS A 719 12.45 -0.10 39.90
CA CYS A 719 13.31 -1.12 39.32
C CYS A 719 13.33 -2.44 40.12
N GLY A 720 12.46 -2.55 41.13
CA GLY A 720 12.47 -3.63 42.09
C GLY A 720 13.72 -3.61 42.99
N GLU A 721 13.67 -4.24 44.15
CA GLU A 721 14.88 -4.56 44.90
C GLU A 721 15.51 -5.78 44.23
N ALA A 722 16.78 -5.68 43.79
CA ALA A 722 17.53 -6.86 43.43
C ALA A 722 17.41 -7.86 44.59
N GLU A 723 16.92 -9.07 44.31
CA GLU A 723 16.95 -10.13 45.31
C GLU A 723 18.39 -10.24 45.79
N THR A 724 18.63 -9.71 46.99
CA THR A 724 19.92 -9.90 47.65
C THR A 724 20.12 -11.40 47.77
N SER A 725 21.21 -11.88 47.22
CA SER A 725 21.63 -13.28 47.20
C SER A 725 21.19 -13.99 48.47
N PRO A 726 20.69 -15.24 48.37
CA PRO A 726 20.21 -15.96 49.54
C PRO A 726 21.27 -15.93 50.63
N LYS A 727 20.93 -15.42 51.81
CA LYS A 727 21.78 -15.58 52.98
C LYS A 727 22.11 -17.05 53.08
N GLU A 728 23.39 -17.39 53.08
CA GLU A 728 23.86 -18.73 53.40
C GLU A 728 23.16 -19.20 54.69
N PRO A 729 22.52 -20.37 54.65
CA PRO A 729 21.94 -20.92 55.88
C PRO A 729 23.06 -21.21 56.86
N PRO A 730 22.86 -21.00 58.16
CA PRO A 730 23.88 -21.26 59.18
C PRO A 730 24.30 -22.72 59.12
N VAL A 731 25.62 -22.92 59.03
CA VAL A 731 26.25 -24.24 59.07
C VAL A 731 25.90 -24.92 60.41
N THR A 732 24.97 -25.86 60.36
CA THR A 732 24.80 -26.84 61.46
C THR A 732 25.51 -28.13 61.09
N THR A 733 26.60 -28.40 61.76
CA THR A 733 27.28 -29.70 61.77
C THR A 733 26.36 -30.76 62.39
N GLY A 734 25.99 -31.74 61.56
CA GLY A 734 25.23 -32.90 62.10
C GLY A 734 25.01 -33.94 61.00
N ALA A 735 25.65 -35.07 61.19
CA ALA A 735 25.71 -36.20 60.27
C ALA A 735 24.41 -36.96 60.12
N SER A 736 24.35 -37.66 58.97
CA SER A 736 23.71 -38.95 58.70
C SER A 736 22.41 -39.01 57.89
N GLY A 737 22.47 -39.80 56.83
CA GLY A 737 21.41 -40.72 56.45
C GLY A 737 20.45 -40.25 55.36
N GLY A 738 20.80 -40.47 54.09
CA GLY A 738 19.86 -40.34 52.98
C GLY A 738 18.84 -41.47 52.94
N SER A 739 17.57 -41.15 52.86
CA SER A 739 16.54 -42.08 52.41
C SER A 739 15.85 -41.51 51.19
N ILE A 740 15.95 -42.18 50.05
CA ILE A 740 15.27 -41.87 48.80
C ILE A 740 13.80 -42.28 48.99
N SER A 741 12.91 -41.31 48.83
CA SER A 741 11.46 -41.53 48.94
C SER A 741 10.97 -42.46 47.82
N PRO A 742 10.15 -43.49 48.14
CA PRO A 742 9.64 -44.45 47.12
C PRO A 742 8.71 -43.86 46.05
N VAL A 743 8.30 -42.60 46.19
CA VAL A 743 7.37 -41.92 45.25
C VAL A 743 8.05 -41.55 43.94
N LEU A 744 9.40 -41.35 43.91
CA LEU A 744 10.10 -40.98 42.70
C LEU A 744 10.37 -42.19 41.77
N ILE A 745 10.33 -43.42 42.27
CA ILE A 745 10.52 -44.64 41.48
C ILE A 745 9.23 -45.04 40.75
N LEU A 746 8.05 -44.64 41.27
CA LEU A 746 6.76 -44.95 40.65
C LEU A 746 6.44 -44.04 39.46
N PHE A 747 7.04 -42.85 39.38
CA PHE A 747 6.82 -41.93 38.22
C PHE A 747 7.70 -42.27 37.02
N MET A 748 8.87 -42.86 37.22
CA MET A 748 9.73 -43.27 36.11
C MET A 748 9.34 -44.63 35.51
N SER A 749 8.60 -45.47 36.21
CA SER A 749 8.12 -46.77 35.70
C SER A 749 6.80 -46.64 34.89
N LEU A 750 6.04 -45.53 35.05
CA LEU A 750 4.82 -45.28 34.29
C LEU A 750 5.08 -44.61 32.91
N LEU A 751 6.24 -43.98 32.74
CA LEU A 751 6.65 -43.38 31.45
C LEU A 751 7.27 -44.38 30.47
N SER A 752 7.71 -45.58 30.96
CA SER A 752 8.25 -46.65 30.10
C SER A 752 7.19 -47.62 29.54
N LEU A 753 5.99 -47.67 30.15
CA LEU A 753 4.87 -48.50 29.69
C LEU A 753 3.97 -47.84 28.68
N GLY A 754 4.01 -46.51 28.53
CA GLY A 754 3.25 -45.74 27.54
C GLY A 754 3.78 -45.86 26.11
N ARG A 755 5.05 -46.23 25.91
CA ARG A 755 5.66 -46.33 24.55
C ARG A 755 5.49 -47.65 23.84
N SER A 756 4.98 -48.71 24.49
CA SER A 756 4.77 -50.03 23.87
C SER A 756 3.36 -50.29 23.37
N PHE A 757 2.39 -49.40 23.60
CA PHE A 757 1.00 -49.54 23.14
C PHE A 757 0.63 -48.77 21.88
N ALA A 758 1.47 -47.85 21.43
CA ALA A 758 1.20 -47.04 20.24
C ALA A 758 1.61 -47.66 18.90
N THR A 759 2.33 -48.80 18.93
CA THR A 759 2.85 -49.42 17.71
C THR A 759 2.10 -50.68 17.27
N ARG A 760 0.97 -51.02 17.91
CA ARG A 760 0.17 -52.21 17.51
C ARG A 760 -1.25 -51.95 17.01
N TYR A 761 -1.65 -50.69 16.79
CA TYR A 761 -3.02 -50.33 16.34
C TYR A 761 -3.10 -49.71 14.92
N LEU A 762 -2.01 -49.77 14.16
CA LEU A 762 -2.00 -49.21 12.78
C LEU A 762 -1.75 -50.25 11.67
N SER A 763 -2.07 -51.55 11.90
CA SER A 763 -1.94 -52.57 10.88
C SER A 763 -3.17 -53.45 10.59
N SER A 764 -4.37 -53.03 10.92
CA SER A 764 -5.57 -53.84 10.65
C SER A 764 -6.83 -53.11 10.19
N THR A 765 -6.72 -52.04 9.38
CA THR A 765 -7.90 -51.48 8.71
C THR A 765 -7.57 -51.05 7.26
N THR A 766 -7.07 -52.01 6.46
CA THR A 766 -7.02 -51.87 5.01
C THR A 766 -7.48 -53.19 4.35
N ARG A 767 -8.73 -53.50 4.51
CA ARG A 767 -9.48 -54.43 3.63
C ARG A 767 -10.96 -54.38 4.07
N LEU A 768 -11.75 -53.57 3.34
CA LEU A 768 -13.19 -53.76 3.09
C LEU A 768 -13.77 -52.44 2.62
N PHE A 769 -13.75 -52.23 1.31
CA PHE A 769 -14.79 -51.53 0.56
C PHE A 769 -14.41 -51.51 -0.92
N LYS A 770 -14.62 -52.69 -1.54
CA LYS A 770 -14.86 -52.76 -2.97
C LYS A 770 -16.18 -53.45 -3.16
N ASN A 771 -17.06 -52.85 -3.89
CA ASN A 771 -18.31 -53.28 -4.49
C ASN A 771 -19.58 -52.62 -3.93
N LYS A 772 -20.05 -51.61 -4.68
CA LYS A 772 -21.40 -51.62 -5.28
C LYS A 772 -21.58 -50.40 -6.18
N THR A 773 -21.38 -50.65 -7.45
CA THR A 773 -21.93 -49.88 -8.57
C THR A 773 -23.37 -50.33 -8.85
N ARG A 774 -24.14 -49.38 -9.47
CA ARG A 774 -25.39 -49.46 -10.20
C ARG A 774 -26.68 -49.21 -9.39
N ARG A 775 -27.19 -48.00 -9.47
CA ARG A 775 -28.31 -47.61 -10.35
C ARG A 775 -28.41 -46.11 -10.41
#